data_ddfd6ed93abe2f9f891df1ff31e1b0b2
#
_entry.id   ddfd6ed93abe2f9f891df1ff31e1b0b2
#
_cell.length_a   1.000
_cell.length_b   1.000
_cell.length_c   1.000
_cell.angle_alpha   90.00
_cell.angle_beta   90.00
_cell.angle_gamma   90.00
#
_symmetry.space_group_name_H-M   'P 1'
#
loop_
_entity.id
_entity.type
_entity.pdbx_description
1 polymer ?
#
loop_
_entity_poly.entity_id
_entity_poly.type
_entity_poly.pdbx_seq_one_letter_code
_entity_poly.pdbx_strand_id
1 'polypeptide(L)'
;MKRIFTILMAVVVSTAMMVADEIVKIDGLYYSLGTTTATLVKDQSSDKSVYKEYTSVTIPESVTYNNYTYPVKTIGTSAFSSCSNLQSVTLPSTITAIYTDAFYYCTKLGSVNLPEGLTEIYTDAFRNCNLTSVTVPSTVTTIYNNAFQNNPLTSVVWKPKTCSIGSDSNAPFYSTSSQITKFTFGDQVESIPAYLCKNMSKLDTIVLPPSVKSLGNYAFMGCTSLKSINLPVTQKTLPEGFLRGCTSLEHIELPATLTTIKTDAFYYCSSLKEINLHEGIAEIYTDAFRYCKLSTVTIPSTVTTIYNNAFQNNPLTSVVWKPKTCSIGSDSNAPFYSTSSQITKFTFGDEVETIPAYLCKNMSKLDTIVLPPSVKSLGNYAFMGCTSLKSINLPVTQKTLPEGFLRGCTSLEHIELPATLTTIKTDAFYYCSSLKEINLHEGITEIYTDAFRYCNLTSVTIPSTVTSISNSAFQNNPLTSVVWKPKTCSIGTETYAPFYSTNSQITEFTFGDEVEVIPNYLCYKMSQLDNVVLPQGLLTIGNYAFANCSALKEVEIPASVTLVARNSFYYCTSLKSFAFPKGITTVATEVLEGCTALEEVFIPASVTTINTDAFYNCSGLKAIHNYAITPQTINENTVKNVDKQTCILYVPMDYIDLYRTKAVWCDFKNIIGVATDLQFEEKLVQLSYLKQDESLLYMETQTWEIPHAPYIEGFVFEKWEVLAGDLNDGIKLQAVYKSDQATGAPEVYTNPANSAQKLIRRGNVYVLQDGKTYSVNGTRVE
;
A
#
# COMPACT_ATOMS: atom_id res chain seq x y z
N MET A 1 -39.32 -79.81 17.49
CA MET A 1 -37.85 -79.97 17.23
C MET A 1 -37.11 -78.68 16.98
N LYS A 2 -37.54 -77.51 17.43
CA LYS A 2 -36.80 -76.23 17.27
C LYS A 2 -36.44 -75.57 18.64
N ARG A 3 -36.64 -76.24 19.76
CA ARG A 3 -36.34 -75.72 21.10
C ARG A 3 -35.24 -76.49 21.87
N ILE A 4 -34.68 -77.58 21.31
CA ILE A 4 -33.60 -78.38 21.89
C ILE A 4 -32.24 -78.06 21.34
N PHE A 5 -32.18 -77.45 20.10
CA PHE A 5 -30.89 -77.03 19.49
C PHE A 5 -30.35 -75.65 20.01
N THR A 6 -31.21 -74.88 20.70
CA THR A 6 -30.77 -73.57 21.21
C THR A 6 -30.17 -73.64 22.61
N ILE A 7 -30.34 -74.76 23.30
CA ILE A 7 -29.81 -74.94 24.68
C ILE A 7 -28.45 -75.67 24.66
N LEU A 8 -28.13 -76.42 23.55
CA LEU A 8 -26.78 -77.03 23.43
C LEU A 8 -25.70 -76.10 22.84
N MET A 9 -26.10 -75.04 22.19
CA MET A 9 -25.11 -74.00 21.78
C MET A 9 -24.89 -72.93 22.86
N ALA A 10 -25.77 -72.81 23.84
CA ALA A 10 -25.64 -71.85 24.92
C ALA A 10 -24.76 -72.32 26.08
N VAL A 11 -24.45 -73.63 26.13
CA VAL A 11 -23.63 -74.26 27.17
C VAL A 11 -22.14 -74.43 26.72
N VAL A 12 -21.80 -74.24 25.43
CA VAL A 12 -20.44 -74.31 24.95
C VAL A 12 -19.80 -72.91 24.84
N VAL A 13 -20.57 -71.84 25.02
CA VAL A 13 -20.08 -70.45 24.94
C VAL A 13 -19.87 -69.81 26.33
N SER A 14 -20.19 -70.49 27.45
CA SER A 14 -20.09 -69.91 28.78
C SER A 14 -19.00 -70.44 29.71
N THR A 15 -17.95 -71.07 29.14
CA THR A 15 -16.70 -71.37 29.89
C THR A 15 -15.45 -70.84 29.19
N ALA A 16 -15.56 -69.66 28.58
CA ALA A 16 -14.40 -68.81 28.54
C ALA A 16 -14.29 -68.17 29.93
N MET A 17 -13.85 -68.95 30.93
CA MET A 17 -13.28 -68.39 32.13
C MET A 17 -12.26 -67.35 31.65
N MET A 18 -12.41 -66.08 32.10
CA MET A 18 -11.25 -65.19 32.24
C MET A 18 -10.31 -65.92 33.20
N VAL A 19 -9.36 -66.71 32.63
CA VAL A 19 -8.21 -67.15 33.36
C VAL A 19 -7.44 -65.85 33.59
N ALA A 20 -7.37 -65.38 34.83
CA ALA A 20 -6.41 -64.38 35.22
C ALA A 20 -5.05 -64.93 34.76
N ASP A 21 -4.27 -64.12 34.00
CA ASP A 21 -2.96 -64.49 33.46
C ASP A 21 -2.11 -65.09 34.60
N GLU A 22 -1.93 -66.39 34.57
CA GLU A 22 -1.13 -67.07 35.60
C GLU A 22 0.35 -66.73 35.39
N ILE A 23 1.01 -66.16 36.41
CA ILE A 23 2.43 -65.87 36.38
C ILE A 23 3.22 -67.09 36.90
N VAL A 24 4.03 -67.68 36.04
CA VAL A 24 4.82 -68.87 36.34
C VAL A 24 6.33 -68.59 36.15
N LYS A 25 7.18 -69.26 36.92
CA LYS A 25 8.64 -69.24 36.75
C LYS A 25 9.10 -70.47 35.99
N ILE A 26 9.75 -70.30 34.84
CA ILE A 26 10.28 -71.36 34.01
C ILE A 26 11.72 -70.97 33.65
N ASP A 27 12.67 -71.84 33.89
CA ASP A 27 14.13 -71.70 33.60
C ASP A 27 14.72 -70.36 34.08
N GLY A 28 14.26 -69.92 35.28
CA GLY A 28 14.75 -68.69 35.92
C GLY A 28 14.00 -67.40 35.50
N LEU A 29 13.15 -67.46 34.49
CA LEU A 29 12.37 -66.33 33.97
C LEU A 29 10.90 -66.46 34.35
N TYR A 30 10.17 -65.33 34.52
CA TYR A 30 8.77 -65.30 34.86
C TYR A 30 7.93 -64.99 33.62
N TYR A 31 6.87 -65.75 33.42
CA TYR A 31 5.95 -65.61 32.28
C TYR A 31 4.50 -65.49 32.79
N SER A 32 3.79 -64.52 32.25
CA SER A 32 2.33 -64.48 32.28
C SER A 32 1.83 -65.33 31.12
N LEU A 33 1.06 -66.38 31.45
CA LEU A 33 0.49 -67.31 30.48
C LEU A 33 -0.95 -66.85 30.13
N GLY A 34 -1.13 -66.39 28.90
CA GLY A 34 -2.46 -66.12 28.33
C GLY A 34 -3.08 -67.41 27.78
N THR A 35 -4.14 -67.32 27.00
CA THR A 35 -4.85 -68.46 26.45
C THR A 35 -4.03 -69.26 25.43
N THR A 36 -3.15 -68.62 24.67
CA THR A 36 -2.41 -69.22 23.55
C THR A 36 -0.96 -68.77 23.47
N THR A 37 -0.52 -67.77 24.23
CA THR A 37 0.83 -67.16 24.20
C THR A 37 1.34 -66.83 25.59
N ALA A 38 2.66 -66.73 25.72
CA ALA A 38 3.34 -66.29 26.90
C ALA A 38 3.90 -64.88 26.75
N THR A 39 3.81 -64.08 27.81
CA THR A 39 4.48 -62.79 27.98
C THR A 39 5.56 -62.91 29.02
N LEU A 40 6.81 -62.61 28.69
CA LEU A 40 7.85 -62.50 29.69
C LEU A 40 7.59 -61.29 30.57
N VAL A 41 7.49 -61.47 31.89
CA VAL A 41 7.16 -60.42 32.82
C VAL A 41 8.25 -60.14 33.84
N LYS A 42 8.11 -59.04 34.55
CA LYS A 42 9.02 -58.66 35.64
C LYS A 42 9.11 -59.77 36.70
N ASP A 43 10.29 -59.91 37.27
CA ASP A 43 10.55 -60.77 38.42
C ASP A 43 9.61 -60.41 39.56
N GLN A 44 8.89 -61.41 40.12
CA GLN A 44 7.90 -61.31 41.18
C GLN A 44 8.49 -61.43 42.59
N SER A 45 9.84 -61.56 42.72
CA SER A 45 10.51 -61.61 44.01
C SER A 45 10.40 -60.25 44.74
N SER A 46 10.09 -60.29 46.05
CA SER A 46 9.72 -59.05 46.80
C SER A 46 10.91 -58.14 47.14
N ASP A 47 12.15 -58.68 47.27
CA ASP A 47 13.22 -57.87 47.85
C ASP A 47 14.44 -57.60 46.95
N LYS A 48 14.74 -58.45 45.99
CA LYS A 48 15.78 -58.22 44.95
C LYS A 48 15.41 -58.97 43.68
N SER A 49 15.14 -58.28 42.61
CA SER A 49 14.92 -58.95 41.33
C SER A 49 16.15 -59.74 40.93
N VAL A 50 15.99 -61.07 40.76
CA VAL A 50 17.05 -62.00 40.29
C VAL A 50 17.56 -61.56 38.92
N TYR A 51 16.73 -60.90 38.12
CA TYR A 51 17.13 -60.39 36.81
C TYR A 51 18.23 -59.34 36.90
N LYS A 52 18.44 -58.65 38.03
CA LYS A 52 19.54 -57.68 38.22
C LYS A 52 20.90 -58.33 38.30
N GLU A 53 20.97 -59.62 38.61
CA GLU A 53 22.20 -60.38 38.66
C GLU A 53 22.61 -60.95 37.28
N TYR A 54 21.68 -60.96 36.33
CA TYR A 54 21.96 -61.51 35.00
C TYR A 54 22.90 -60.59 34.19
N THR A 55 23.92 -61.17 33.60
CA THR A 55 24.81 -60.49 32.62
C THR A 55 24.38 -60.78 31.18
N SER A 56 23.67 -61.89 30.97
CA SER A 56 23.10 -62.28 29.67
C SER A 56 21.78 -63.03 29.89
N VAL A 57 20.86 -62.85 28.94
CA VAL A 57 19.58 -63.61 28.97
C VAL A 57 19.28 -64.08 27.53
N THR A 58 18.92 -65.37 27.43
CA THR A 58 18.36 -65.93 26.20
C THR A 58 16.89 -66.25 26.48
N ILE A 59 15.99 -65.63 25.72
CA ILE A 59 14.56 -65.84 25.79
C ILE A 59 14.17 -66.92 24.81
N PRO A 60 13.52 -68.03 25.25
CA PRO A 60 13.14 -69.11 24.35
C PRO A 60 11.99 -68.73 23.43
N GLU A 61 11.85 -69.44 22.28
CA GLU A 61 10.71 -69.24 21.37
C GLU A 61 9.39 -69.63 21.97
N SER A 62 9.36 -70.59 22.90
CA SER A 62 8.19 -71.04 23.60
C SER A 62 8.54 -71.57 24.99
N VAL A 63 7.58 -71.60 25.87
CA VAL A 63 7.64 -72.22 27.22
C VAL A 63 6.56 -73.26 27.37
N THR A 64 6.89 -74.35 28.09
CA THR A 64 5.90 -75.43 28.36
C THR A 64 5.50 -75.42 29.82
N TYR A 65 4.19 -75.38 30.07
CA TYR A 65 3.61 -75.42 31.38
C TYR A 65 2.34 -76.29 31.39
N ASN A 66 2.21 -77.22 32.32
CA ASN A 66 1.06 -78.14 32.41
C ASN A 66 0.76 -78.84 31.09
N ASN A 67 1.79 -79.35 30.37
CA ASN A 67 1.73 -80.02 29.05
C ASN A 67 1.22 -79.18 27.89
N TYR A 68 1.07 -77.82 28.05
CA TYR A 68 0.77 -76.91 26.98
C TYR A 68 1.98 -76.07 26.63
N THR A 69 2.24 -75.89 25.32
CA THR A 69 3.32 -75.05 24.85
C THR A 69 2.83 -73.70 24.42
N TYR A 70 3.39 -72.65 25.00
CA TYR A 70 3.03 -71.25 24.76
C TYR A 70 4.17 -70.54 24.05
N PRO A 71 4.01 -70.13 22.80
CA PRO A 71 5.00 -69.29 22.14
C PRO A 71 5.17 -67.98 22.93
N VAL A 72 6.42 -67.57 23.15
CA VAL A 72 6.73 -66.28 23.82
C VAL A 72 6.63 -65.19 22.76
N LYS A 73 5.59 -64.37 22.88
CA LYS A 73 5.24 -63.34 21.89
C LYS A 73 5.62 -61.94 22.32
N THR A 74 5.73 -61.69 23.62
CA THR A 74 5.92 -60.32 24.13
C THR A 74 6.90 -60.27 25.29
N ILE A 75 7.66 -59.15 25.34
CA ILE A 75 8.43 -58.74 26.51
C ILE A 75 7.56 -57.74 27.26
N GLY A 76 7.11 -58.07 28.45
CA GLY A 76 6.15 -57.32 29.26
C GLY A 76 6.70 -56.02 29.83
N THR A 77 5.80 -55.22 30.34
CA THR A 77 6.12 -53.93 30.96
C THR A 77 7.14 -54.10 32.11
N SER A 78 8.21 -53.28 32.02
CA SER A 78 9.31 -53.24 33.01
C SER A 78 9.99 -54.64 33.27
N ALA A 79 9.89 -55.59 32.35
CA ALA A 79 10.36 -56.95 32.54
C ALA A 79 11.82 -56.99 33.05
N PHE A 80 12.74 -56.27 32.43
CA PHE A 80 14.15 -56.14 32.84
C PHE A 80 14.52 -54.71 33.28
N SER A 81 13.52 -53.91 33.71
CA SER A 81 13.78 -52.54 34.12
C SER A 81 14.84 -52.45 35.20
N SER A 82 15.82 -51.59 35.05
CA SER A 82 16.95 -51.40 36.00
C SER A 82 17.85 -52.62 36.20
N CYS A 83 17.89 -53.55 35.25
CA CYS A 83 18.88 -54.65 35.22
C CYS A 83 20.21 -54.13 34.74
N SER A 84 20.92 -53.38 35.60
CA SER A 84 22.16 -52.66 35.27
C SER A 84 23.35 -53.55 34.96
N ASN A 85 23.32 -54.85 35.25
CA ASN A 85 24.34 -55.80 34.92
C ASN A 85 24.14 -56.48 33.55
N LEU A 86 22.93 -56.41 32.98
CA LEU A 86 22.58 -57.06 31.74
C LEU A 86 23.37 -56.45 30.58
N GLN A 87 24.24 -57.25 29.95
CA GLN A 87 25.10 -56.83 28.83
C GLN A 87 24.55 -57.28 27.48
N SER A 88 23.81 -58.38 27.42
CA SER A 88 23.23 -58.91 26.19
C SER A 88 21.89 -59.59 26.44
N VAL A 89 21.00 -59.50 25.45
CA VAL A 89 19.74 -60.25 25.42
C VAL A 89 19.55 -60.87 24.04
N THR A 90 19.21 -62.15 24.00
CA THR A 90 18.81 -62.85 22.80
C THR A 90 17.31 -62.94 22.75
N LEU A 91 16.71 -62.28 21.76
CA LEU A 91 15.27 -62.32 21.52
C LEU A 91 14.91 -63.37 20.49
N PRO A 92 13.94 -64.23 20.69
CA PRO A 92 13.50 -65.23 19.72
C PRO A 92 12.71 -64.57 18.56
N SER A 93 12.66 -65.28 17.43
CA SER A 93 11.89 -64.82 16.24
C SER A 93 10.38 -64.67 16.49
N THR A 94 9.89 -65.27 17.56
CA THR A 94 8.45 -65.23 17.95
C THR A 94 8.00 -63.91 18.56
N ILE A 95 8.94 -63.06 18.99
CA ILE A 95 8.57 -61.77 19.65
C ILE A 95 7.92 -60.81 18.64
N THR A 96 6.71 -60.34 19.01
CA THR A 96 5.94 -59.37 18.22
C THR A 96 5.87 -57.97 18.88
N ALA A 97 6.03 -57.90 20.21
CA ALA A 97 5.98 -56.62 20.93
C ALA A 97 6.94 -56.55 22.11
N ILE A 98 7.54 -55.37 22.33
CA ILE A 98 8.37 -55.05 23.50
C ILE A 98 7.69 -53.89 24.21
N TYR A 99 7.11 -54.17 25.42
CA TYR A 99 6.28 -53.21 26.12
C TYR A 99 7.07 -52.12 26.87
N THR A 100 6.31 -51.18 27.47
CA THR A 100 6.82 -50.02 28.20
C THR A 100 7.92 -50.42 29.21
N ASP A 101 9.01 -49.66 29.24
CA ASP A 101 10.12 -49.84 30.19
C ASP A 101 10.79 -51.24 30.19
N ALA A 102 10.52 -52.08 29.21
CA ALA A 102 10.95 -53.48 29.24
C ALA A 102 12.47 -53.65 29.57
N PHE A 103 13.33 -52.81 29.04
CA PHE A 103 14.78 -52.75 29.30
C PHE A 103 15.21 -51.35 29.81
N TYR A 104 14.30 -50.60 30.38
CA TYR A 104 14.58 -49.27 30.92
C TYR A 104 15.72 -49.31 31.92
N TYR A 105 16.74 -48.46 31.75
CA TYR A 105 17.90 -48.36 32.65
C TYR A 105 18.76 -49.62 32.73
N CYS A 106 18.84 -50.43 31.65
CA CYS A 106 19.82 -51.53 31.50
C CYS A 106 21.18 -50.95 31.04
N THR A 107 21.88 -50.26 31.93
CA THR A 107 23.02 -49.39 31.65
C THR A 107 24.25 -50.08 31.06
N LYS A 108 24.34 -51.42 31.03
CA LYS A 108 25.38 -52.21 30.41
C LYS A 108 24.92 -52.93 29.14
N LEU A 109 23.65 -52.84 28.74
CA LEU A 109 23.13 -53.49 27.52
C LEU A 109 23.67 -52.80 26.28
N GLY A 110 24.73 -53.37 25.72
CA GLY A 110 25.50 -52.78 24.61
C GLY A 110 24.96 -53.09 23.22
N SER A 111 24.19 -54.17 23.10
CA SER A 111 23.60 -54.58 21.82
C SER A 111 22.30 -55.36 22.03
N VAL A 112 21.41 -55.24 21.06
CA VAL A 112 20.17 -56.03 20.96
C VAL A 112 19.91 -56.34 19.49
N ASN A 113 19.64 -57.59 19.19
CA ASN A 113 19.18 -58.00 17.87
C ASN A 113 17.65 -58.08 17.89
N LEU A 114 16.98 -57.10 17.31
CA LEU A 114 15.52 -57.07 17.20
C LEU A 114 15.10 -58.04 16.09
N PRO A 115 14.20 -59.02 16.40
CA PRO A 115 13.84 -60.03 15.41
C PRO A 115 12.90 -59.52 14.33
N GLU A 116 13.04 -60.05 13.11
CA GLU A 116 12.00 -59.90 12.09
C GLU A 116 10.70 -60.59 12.62
N GLY A 117 9.56 -59.91 12.53
CA GLY A 117 8.32 -60.28 13.19
C GLY A 117 7.93 -59.34 14.33
N LEU A 118 8.89 -58.58 14.88
CA LEU A 118 8.60 -57.53 15.85
C LEU A 118 7.78 -56.40 15.14
N THR A 119 6.64 -56.07 15.75
CA THR A 119 5.70 -55.06 15.17
C THR A 119 5.64 -53.79 16.00
N GLU A 120 5.86 -53.88 17.32
CA GLU A 120 5.67 -52.74 18.25
C GLU A 120 6.79 -52.64 19.28
N ILE A 121 7.32 -51.44 19.48
CA ILE A 121 8.27 -51.07 20.53
C ILE A 121 7.66 -49.95 21.35
N TYR A 122 7.32 -50.22 22.59
CA TYR A 122 6.55 -49.29 23.43
C TYR A 122 7.44 -48.23 24.10
N THR A 123 6.80 -47.35 24.83
CA THR A 123 7.41 -46.17 25.48
C THR A 123 8.60 -46.62 26.38
N ASP A 124 9.72 -45.88 26.24
CA ASP A 124 10.91 -46.06 27.07
C ASP A 124 11.54 -47.48 27.03
N ALA A 125 11.14 -48.37 26.12
CA ALA A 125 11.50 -49.80 26.13
C ALA A 125 13.02 -50.04 26.25
N PHE A 126 13.89 -49.27 25.60
CA PHE A 126 15.34 -49.30 25.65
C PHE A 126 15.97 -47.97 26.11
N ARG A 127 15.22 -47.15 26.81
CA ARG A 127 15.76 -45.86 27.28
C ARG A 127 16.80 -46.06 28.37
N ASN A 128 17.88 -45.23 28.34
CA ASN A 128 19.00 -45.33 29.30
C ASN A 128 19.74 -46.70 29.30
N CYS A 129 19.87 -47.32 28.12
CA CYS A 129 20.75 -48.46 27.91
C CYS A 129 22.13 -47.98 27.41
N ASN A 130 22.98 -48.93 26.98
CA ASN A 130 24.32 -48.67 26.41
C ASN A 130 24.41 -49.07 24.94
N LEU A 131 23.32 -49.02 24.20
CA LEU A 131 23.30 -49.43 22.79
C LEU A 131 24.15 -48.47 21.95
N THR A 132 25.11 -49.00 21.19
CA THR A 132 25.96 -48.24 20.28
C THR A 132 25.41 -48.26 18.85
N SER A 133 24.60 -49.25 18.51
CA SER A 133 23.91 -49.36 17.24
C SER A 133 22.57 -50.08 17.41
N VAL A 134 21.66 -49.85 16.47
CA VAL A 134 20.38 -50.57 16.41
C VAL A 134 19.95 -50.81 14.97
N THR A 135 19.44 -51.98 14.67
CA THR A 135 18.72 -52.30 13.42
C THR A 135 17.24 -52.42 13.76
N VAL A 136 16.42 -51.56 13.23
CA VAL A 136 14.95 -51.63 13.37
C VAL A 136 14.43 -52.53 12.22
N PRO A 137 13.76 -53.66 12.54
CA PRO A 137 13.28 -54.62 11.55
C PRO A 137 12.20 -54.06 10.60
N SER A 138 12.07 -54.69 9.44
CA SER A 138 11.11 -54.28 8.42
C SER A 138 9.66 -54.44 8.84
N THR A 139 9.38 -55.28 9.81
CA THR A 139 8.04 -55.59 10.32
C THR A 139 7.53 -54.59 11.37
N VAL A 140 8.40 -53.72 11.90
CA VAL A 140 8.01 -52.74 12.93
C VAL A 140 7.07 -51.67 12.31
N THR A 141 5.90 -51.55 12.91
CA THR A 141 4.87 -50.58 12.47
C THR A 141 4.70 -49.39 13.43
N THR A 142 5.11 -49.58 14.71
CA THR A 142 4.99 -48.55 15.72
C THR A 142 6.16 -48.54 16.70
N ILE A 143 6.75 -47.37 16.94
CA ILE A 143 7.70 -47.13 18.00
C ILE A 143 7.18 -45.98 18.82
N TYR A 144 6.82 -46.29 20.07
CA TYR A 144 6.28 -45.29 20.98
C TYR A 144 7.35 -44.35 21.55
N ASN A 145 6.96 -43.44 22.36
CA ASN A 145 7.81 -42.34 22.86
C ASN A 145 9.13 -42.83 23.49
N ASN A 146 10.21 -42.12 23.18
CA ASN A 146 11.53 -42.26 23.83
C ASN A 146 12.18 -43.62 23.76
N ALA A 147 11.70 -44.55 22.93
CA ALA A 147 12.06 -45.98 23.03
C ALA A 147 13.57 -46.26 23.03
N PHE A 148 14.42 -45.47 22.37
CA PHE A 148 15.87 -45.59 22.31
C PHE A 148 16.61 -44.38 22.88
N GLN A 149 15.94 -43.51 23.60
CA GLN A 149 16.60 -42.30 24.12
C GLN A 149 17.68 -42.62 25.17
N ASN A 150 18.64 -41.69 25.28
CA ASN A 150 19.78 -41.81 26.22
C ASN A 150 20.63 -43.07 26.02
N ASN A 151 20.83 -43.49 24.79
CA ASN A 151 21.80 -44.49 24.40
C ASN A 151 23.00 -43.84 23.69
N PRO A 152 24.22 -44.37 23.75
CA PRO A 152 25.36 -43.86 23.00
C PRO A 152 25.34 -44.32 21.53
N LEU A 153 24.17 -44.21 20.87
CA LEU A 153 24.01 -44.67 19.49
C LEU A 153 24.82 -43.83 18.52
N THR A 154 25.64 -44.49 17.72
CA THR A 154 26.40 -43.88 16.61
C THR A 154 25.89 -44.33 15.25
N SER A 155 25.17 -45.45 15.17
CA SER A 155 24.64 -46.01 13.92
C SER A 155 23.22 -46.56 14.08
N VAL A 156 22.39 -46.29 13.09
CA VAL A 156 21.01 -46.80 13.01
C VAL A 156 20.78 -47.37 11.60
N VAL A 157 20.23 -48.59 11.52
CA VAL A 157 19.68 -49.17 10.30
C VAL A 157 18.14 -49.19 10.44
N TRP A 158 17.46 -48.47 9.58
CA TRP A 158 15.99 -48.32 9.58
C TRP A 158 15.38 -49.10 8.42
N LYS A 159 14.69 -50.19 8.70
CA LYS A 159 14.09 -51.05 7.65
C LYS A 159 12.57 -50.96 7.57
N PRO A 160 11.81 -50.41 8.57
CA PRO A 160 10.36 -50.41 8.51
C PRO A 160 9.83 -49.81 7.19
N LYS A 161 8.89 -50.52 6.59
CA LYS A 161 8.21 -50.05 5.36
C LYS A 161 7.44 -48.76 5.63
N THR A 162 6.59 -48.83 6.65
CA THR A 162 5.88 -47.67 7.22
C THR A 162 5.89 -47.82 8.73
N CYS A 163 6.17 -46.75 9.45
CA CYS A 163 6.24 -46.80 10.90
C CYS A 163 5.74 -45.52 11.52
N SER A 164 4.88 -45.64 12.54
CA SER A 164 4.49 -44.55 13.41
C SER A 164 5.49 -44.41 14.56
N ILE A 165 5.91 -43.19 14.86
CA ILE A 165 6.87 -42.94 15.97
C ILE A 165 6.37 -41.79 16.85
N GLY A 166 6.90 -41.66 18.06
CA GLY A 166 6.72 -40.51 18.92
C GLY A 166 7.19 -39.22 18.25
N SER A 167 6.52 -38.14 18.50
CA SER A 167 6.78 -36.84 17.88
C SER A 167 7.68 -35.94 18.70
N ASP A 168 8.42 -35.07 18.04
CA ASP A 168 9.29 -34.05 18.60
C ASP A 168 10.29 -34.59 19.65
N SER A 169 10.27 -34.09 20.88
CA SER A 169 11.16 -34.55 21.97
C SER A 169 10.89 -35.99 22.41
N ASN A 170 9.79 -36.56 21.99
CA ASN A 170 9.42 -37.95 22.24
C ASN A 170 9.85 -38.90 21.11
N ALA A 171 10.45 -38.40 20.03
CA ALA A 171 10.96 -39.26 18.95
C ALA A 171 11.98 -40.24 19.50
N PRO A 172 12.04 -41.47 18.96
CA PRO A 172 12.80 -42.57 19.56
C PRO A 172 14.27 -42.29 19.76
N PHE A 173 14.88 -41.43 18.93
CA PHE A 173 16.32 -41.13 18.96
C PHE A 173 16.62 -39.69 19.42
N TYR A 174 15.66 -38.93 19.91
CA TYR A 174 15.79 -37.47 20.14
C TYR A 174 16.99 -37.07 20.99
N SER A 175 17.17 -37.71 22.17
CA SER A 175 18.26 -37.38 23.10
C SER A 175 19.63 -37.90 22.69
N THR A 176 19.70 -38.87 21.74
CA THR A 176 20.91 -39.47 21.21
C THR A 176 21.26 -38.96 19.81
N SER A 177 20.41 -38.17 19.24
CA SER A 177 20.52 -37.72 17.84
C SER A 177 21.86 -37.08 17.53
N SER A 178 22.39 -36.24 18.41
CA SER A 178 23.66 -35.53 18.20
C SER A 178 24.91 -36.45 18.18
N GLN A 179 24.77 -37.71 18.49
CA GLN A 179 25.87 -38.70 18.48
C GLN A 179 25.86 -39.56 17.21
N ILE A 180 24.69 -39.70 16.56
CA ILE A 180 24.50 -40.54 15.38
C ILE A 180 25.26 -39.97 14.20
N THR A 181 26.24 -40.75 13.67
CA THR A 181 27.05 -40.41 12.50
C THR A 181 26.62 -41.18 11.26
N LYS A 182 25.86 -42.26 11.43
CA LYS A 182 25.41 -43.10 10.31
C LYS A 182 23.93 -43.48 10.48
N PHE A 183 23.12 -43.16 9.49
CA PHE A 183 21.73 -43.59 9.42
C PHE A 183 21.44 -44.18 8.03
N THR A 184 21.06 -45.44 7.99
CA THR A 184 20.86 -46.17 6.73
C THR A 184 19.41 -46.61 6.62
N PHE A 185 18.79 -46.32 5.50
CA PHE A 185 17.45 -46.81 5.18
C PHE A 185 17.50 -48.12 4.41
N GLY A 186 16.58 -49.01 4.72
CA GLY A 186 16.41 -50.24 3.93
C GLY A 186 15.65 -50.00 2.62
N ASP A 187 15.88 -50.83 1.60
CA ASP A 187 15.35 -50.65 0.25
C ASP A 187 13.81 -50.66 0.14
N GLN A 188 13.10 -51.19 1.17
CA GLN A 188 11.63 -51.29 1.20
C GLN A 188 10.95 -50.19 1.95
N VAL A 189 11.69 -49.19 2.45
CA VAL A 189 11.13 -48.06 3.19
C VAL A 189 10.28 -47.21 2.27
N GLU A 190 8.97 -47.09 2.59
CA GLU A 190 8.03 -46.28 1.82
C GLU A 190 7.67 -44.95 2.49
N SER A 191 7.88 -44.82 3.81
CA SER A 191 7.59 -43.61 4.56
C SER A 191 8.71 -43.25 5.51
N ILE A 192 9.09 -41.97 5.49
CA ILE A 192 10.01 -41.37 6.47
C ILE A 192 9.13 -40.68 7.52
N PRO A 193 9.12 -41.17 8.77
CA PRO A 193 8.32 -40.57 9.85
C PRO A 193 8.74 -39.13 10.16
N ALA A 194 7.79 -38.33 10.66
CA ALA A 194 8.09 -37.02 11.21
C ALA A 194 9.10 -37.11 12.37
N TYR A 195 10.04 -36.17 12.44
CA TYR A 195 11.08 -36.06 13.48
C TYR A 195 12.08 -37.22 13.54
N LEU A 196 12.08 -38.19 12.63
CA LEU A 196 12.88 -39.42 12.74
C LEU A 196 14.39 -39.14 12.93
N CYS A 197 14.95 -38.24 12.13
CA CYS A 197 16.37 -37.88 12.19
C CYS A 197 16.59 -36.47 12.76
N LYS A 198 15.61 -35.91 13.50
CA LYS A 198 15.72 -34.56 14.06
C LYS A 198 16.98 -34.42 14.94
N ASN A 199 17.74 -33.34 14.73
CA ASN A 199 18.96 -32.96 15.46
C ASN A 199 20.12 -33.96 15.33
N MET A 200 20.16 -34.82 14.29
CA MET A 200 21.31 -35.65 14.00
C MET A 200 22.45 -34.80 13.44
N SER A 201 23.05 -33.98 14.30
CA SER A 201 24.00 -32.93 13.92
C SER A 201 25.33 -33.41 13.33
N LYS A 202 25.69 -34.69 13.51
CA LYS A 202 26.88 -35.30 12.94
C LYS A 202 26.63 -36.12 11.66
N LEU A 203 25.37 -36.19 11.22
CA LEU A 203 24.97 -36.88 10.01
C LEU A 203 25.31 -36.01 8.80
N ASP A 204 26.30 -36.43 7.99
CA ASP A 204 26.80 -35.66 6.86
C ASP A 204 26.16 -36.05 5.52
N THR A 205 25.70 -37.28 5.41
CA THR A 205 25.07 -37.82 4.21
C THR A 205 23.84 -38.66 4.54
N ILE A 206 22.83 -38.57 3.73
CA ILE A 206 21.62 -39.39 3.75
C ILE A 206 21.26 -39.78 2.31
N VAL A 207 20.95 -41.07 2.12
CA VAL A 207 20.40 -41.57 0.86
C VAL A 207 19.04 -42.19 1.13
N LEU A 208 18.00 -41.56 0.57
CA LEU A 208 16.66 -42.12 0.62
C LEU A 208 16.49 -43.17 -0.48
N PRO A 209 15.93 -44.35 -0.17
CA PRO A 209 15.72 -45.37 -1.17
C PRO A 209 14.62 -44.97 -2.17
N PRO A 210 14.66 -45.46 -3.42
CA PRO A 210 13.65 -45.11 -4.45
C PRO A 210 12.22 -45.49 -4.08
N SER A 211 12.05 -46.41 -3.13
CA SER A 211 10.75 -46.86 -2.62
C SER A 211 10.00 -45.81 -1.80
N VAL A 212 10.68 -44.74 -1.34
CA VAL A 212 10.06 -43.70 -0.49
C VAL A 212 9.00 -42.93 -1.27
N LYS A 213 7.80 -42.93 -0.72
CA LYS A 213 6.61 -42.25 -1.26
C LYS A 213 6.16 -41.05 -0.39
N SER A 214 6.55 -41.05 0.88
CA SER A 214 6.09 -40.09 1.86
C SER A 214 7.22 -39.62 2.77
N LEU A 215 7.33 -38.31 2.97
CA LEU A 215 8.27 -37.66 3.86
C LEU A 215 7.50 -37.00 5.01
N GLY A 216 7.95 -37.15 6.24
CA GLY A 216 7.33 -36.55 7.42
C GLY A 216 7.84 -35.15 7.74
N ASN A 217 7.04 -34.37 8.44
CA ASN A 217 7.41 -33.04 8.92
C ASN A 217 8.65 -33.10 9.83
N TYR A 218 9.56 -32.15 9.70
CA TYR A 218 10.76 -32.02 10.54
C TYR A 218 11.69 -33.28 10.54
N ALA A 219 11.56 -34.15 9.54
CA ALA A 219 12.25 -35.45 9.57
C ALA A 219 13.78 -35.32 9.67
N PHE A 220 14.38 -34.29 9.05
CA PHE A 220 15.82 -34.00 9.09
C PHE A 220 16.13 -32.62 9.70
N MET A 221 15.21 -32.05 10.46
CA MET A 221 15.44 -30.77 11.13
C MET A 221 16.71 -30.84 12.00
N GLY A 222 17.58 -29.81 11.85
CA GLY A 222 18.76 -29.69 12.70
C GLY A 222 19.91 -30.70 12.38
N CYS A 223 19.89 -31.35 11.22
CA CYS A 223 21.01 -32.12 10.70
C CYS A 223 22.11 -31.18 10.19
N THR A 224 22.81 -30.53 11.12
CA THR A 224 23.69 -29.38 10.83
C THR A 224 24.91 -29.74 9.96
N SER A 225 25.36 -31.00 9.94
CA SER A 225 26.44 -31.47 9.09
C SER A 225 25.99 -31.99 7.72
N LEU A 226 24.68 -32.12 7.47
CA LEU A 226 24.13 -32.70 6.25
C LEU A 226 24.45 -31.81 5.04
N LYS A 227 25.22 -32.33 4.08
CA LYS A 227 25.67 -31.61 2.90
C LYS A 227 24.73 -31.78 1.71
N SER A 228 24.14 -32.96 1.59
CA SER A 228 23.22 -33.30 0.51
C SER A 228 22.21 -34.37 0.93
N ILE A 229 21.10 -34.42 0.26
CA ILE A 229 20.07 -35.45 0.37
C ILE A 229 19.36 -35.55 -0.98
N ASN A 230 19.10 -36.78 -1.43
CA ASN A 230 18.28 -37.05 -2.59
C ASN A 230 16.80 -37.02 -2.19
N LEU A 231 15.95 -36.39 -3.01
CA LEU A 231 14.51 -36.43 -2.82
C LEU A 231 13.87 -37.49 -3.73
N PRO A 232 12.79 -38.15 -3.28
CA PRO A 232 12.08 -39.12 -4.13
C PRO A 232 11.48 -38.41 -5.37
N VAL A 233 11.67 -39.02 -6.54
CA VAL A 233 11.20 -38.44 -7.82
C VAL A 233 9.69 -38.29 -7.93
N THR A 234 8.93 -38.96 -7.08
CA THR A 234 7.46 -38.90 -7.03
C THR A 234 6.94 -37.89 -6.01
N GLN A 235 7.82 -37.20 -5.28
CA GLN A 235 7.45 -36.29 -4.21
C GLN A 235 6.72 -35.06 -4.76
N LYS A 236 5.49 -34.82 -4.30
CA LYS A 236 4.69 -33.66 -4.68
C LYS A 236 4.79 -32.50 -3.68
N THR A 237 5.05 -32.81 -2.43
CA THR A 237 5.08 -31.81 -1.36
C THR A 237 6.33 -31.99 -0.51
N LEU A 238 7.14 -30.97 -0.35
CA LEU A 238 8.21 -30.94 0.64
C LEU A 238 7.58 -30.53 1.99
N PRO A 239 7.69 -31.38 3.03
CA PRO A 239 6.97 -31.18 4.28
C PRO A 239 7.46 -29.99 5.09
N GLU A 240 6.68 -29.62 6.11
CA GLU A 240 7.02 -28.59 7.06
C GLU A 240 8.33 -28.89 7.79
N GLY A 241 9.23 -27.90 7.81
CA GLY A 241 10.51 -27.99 8.50
C GLY A 241 11.41 -29.15 8.08
N PHE A 242 11.19 -29.77 6.92
CA PHE A 242 11.85 -31.01 6.51
C PHE A 242 13.36 -30.96 6.66
N LEU A 243 14.01 -29.89 6.20
CA LEU A 243 15.46 -29.63 6.29
C LEU A 243 15.79 -28.39 7.12
N ARG A 244 14.87 -27.95 7.97
CA ARG A 244 15.07 -26.78 8.82
C ARG A 244 16.35 -26.89 9.63
N GLY A 245 17.24 -25.88 9.51
CA GLY A 245 18.50 -25.84 10.25
C GLY A 245 19.58 -26.79 9.75
N CYS A 246 19.48 -27.30 8.53
CA CYS A 246 20.57 -28.05 7.86
C CYS A 246 21.64 -27.06 7.38
N THR A 247 22.42 -26.54 8.30
CA THR A 247 23.33 -25.41 8.06
C THR A 247 24.49 -25.70 7.09
N SER A 248 24.83 -26.96 6.87
CA SER A 248 25.87 -27.39 5.90
C SER A 248 25.31 -27.79 4.53
N LEU A 249 23.98 -27.72 4.33
CA LEU A 249 23.34 -28.05 3.04
C LEU A 249 23.72 -27.01 2.00
N GLU A 250 24.52 -27.37 1.02
CA GLU A 250 25.00 -26.46 -0.02
C GLU A 250 24.15 -26.51 -1.29
N HIS A 251 23.65 -27.72 -1.61
CA HIS A 251 22.90 -27.98 -2.83
C HIS A 251 21.79 -29.01 -2.60
N ILE A 252 20.67 -28.85 -3.28
CA ILE A 252 19.58 -29.82 -3.33
C ILE A 252 18.85 -29.74 -4.68
N GLU A 253 18.58 -30.89 -5.26
CA GLU A 253 17.76 -31.01 -6.46
C GLU A 253 16.29 -31.25 -6.08
N LEU A 254 15.40 -30.41 -6.57
CA LEU A 254 13.97 -30.58 -6.38
C LEU A 254 13.41 -31.47 -7.49
N PRO A 255 12.64 -32.52 -7.17
CA PRO A 255 12.06 -33.41 -8.18
C PRO A 255 11.02 -32.65 -9.02
N ALA A 256 10.98 -32.90 -10.33
CA ALA A 256 10.08 -32.26 -11.30
C ALA A 256 8.58 -32.41 -10.97
N THR A 257 8.23 -33.35 -10.10
CA THR A 257 6.86 -33.57 -9.60
C THR A 257 6.47 -32.66 -8.42
N LEU A 258 7.45 -31.91 -7.85
CA LEU A 258 7.20 -31.08 -6.67
C LEU A 258 6.32 -29.90 -7.02
N THR A 259 5.20 -29.76 -6.33
CA THR A 259 4.26 -28.65 -6.51
C THR A 259 4.21 -27.69 -5.33
N THR A 260 4.60 -28.17 -4.14
CA THR A 260 4.41 -27.42 -2.90
C THR A 260 5.63 -27.53 -1.99
N ILE A 261 6.13 -26.40 -1.51
CA ILE A 261 7.19 -26.30 -0.51
C ILE A 261 6.57 -25.73 0.77
N LYS A 262 6.43 -26.56 1.81
CA LYS A 262 5.74 -26.17 3.05
C LYS A 262 6.57 -25.24 3.95
N THR A 263 5.93 -24.77 5.01
CA THR A 263 6.49 -23.87 6.02
C THR A 263 7.85 -24.38 6.52
N ASP A 264 8.83 -23.47 6.64
CA ASP A 264 10.16 -23.73 7.19
C ASP A 264 10.96 -24.83 6.47
N ALA A 265 10.55 -25.30 5.29
CA ALA A 265 11.17 -26.50 4.68
C ALA A 265 12.71 -26.41 4.58
N PHE A 266 13.26 -25.22 4.30
CA PHE A 266 14.70 -24.90 4.26
C PHE A 266 15.08 -23.76 5.22
N TYR A 267 14.24 -23.47 6.22
CA TYR A 267 14.53 -22.42 7.18
C TYR A 267 15.92 -22.59 7.81
N TYR A 268 16.74 -21.54 7.75
CA TYR A 268 18.10 -21.56 8.31
C TYR A 268 19.06 -22.59 7.67
N CYS A 269 18.89 -22.89 6.36
CA CYS A 269 19.89 -23.62 5.58
C CYS A 269 20.99 -22.64 5.13
N SER A 270 21.82 -22.21 6.08
CA SER A 270 22.74 -21.07 5.91
C SER A 270 23.92 -21.30 4.96
N SER A 271 24.07 -22.48 4.38
CA SER A 271 25.01 -22.76 3.30
C SER A 271 24.37 -22.91 1.93
N LEU A 272 23.03 -22.89 1.83
CA LEU A 272 22.30 -23.05 0.57
C LEU A 272 22.39 -21.77 -0.25
N LYS A 273 23.22 -21.77 -1.30
CA LYS A 273 23.55 -20.59 -2.13
C LYS A 273 22.65 -20.44 -3.34
N GLU A 274 22.06 -21.53 -3.80
CA GLU A 274 21.23 -21.59 -4.99
C GLU A 274 20.09 -22.59 -4.82
N ILE A 275 18.99 -22.35 -5.48
CA ILE A 275 17.85 -23.25 -5.57
C ILE A 275 17.22 -23.14 -6.96
N ASN A 276 17.05 -24.27 -7.62
CA ASN A 276 16.35 -24.34 -8.89
C ASN A 276 14.87 -24.62 -8.65
N LEU A 277 14.05 -23.56 -8.65
CA LEU A 277 12.60 -23.68 -8.62
C LEU A 277 12.12 -23.94 -10.06
N HIS A 278 11.73 -25.17 -10.36
CA HIS A 278 11.27 -25.56 -11.71
C HIS A 278 9.81 -25.18 -11.95
N GLU A 279 9.41 -25.12 -13.21
CA GLU A 279 8.00 -25.01 -13.61
C GLU A 279 7.23 -26.25 -13.09
N GLY A 280 6.07 -25.99 -12.47
CA GLY A 280 5.27 -26.98 -11.73
C GLY A 280 5.13 -26.66 -10.25
N ILE A 281 6.09 -25.94 -9.64
CA ILE A 281 5.93 -25.44 -8.28
C ILE A 281 4.82 -24.38 -8.28
N ALA A 282 3.80 -24.58 -7.44
CA ALA A 282 2.64 -23.71 -7.34
C ALA A 282 2.60 -22.89 -6.05
N GLU A 283 3.09 -23.46 -4.95
CA GLU A 283 2.99 -22.83 -3.63
C GLU A 283 4.30 -22.89 -2.85
N ILE A 284 4.71 -21.75 -2.28
CA ILE A 284 5.87 -21.62 -1.40
C ILE A 284 5.37 -21.02 -0.08
N TYR A 285 5.45 -21.81 0.99
CA TYR A 285 4.86 -21.43 2.28
C TYR A 285 5.76 -20.54 3.13
N THR A 286 5.23 -20.13 4.26
CA THR A 286 5.85 -19.21 5.21
C THR A 286 7.27 -19.67 5.59
N ASP A 287 8.22 -18.72 5.56
CA ASP A 287 9.60 -18.91 5.97
C ASP A 287 10.37 -20.01 5.21
N ALA A 288 9.85 -20.54 4.10
CA ALA A 288 10.37 -21.73 3.44
C ALA A 288 11.88 -21.68 3.14
N PHE A 289 12.41 -20.52 2.72
CA PHE A 289 13.83 -20.27 2.42
C PHE A 289 14.42 -19.15 3.29
N ARG A 290 13.78 -18.82 4.40
CA ARG A 290 14.27 -17.75 5.26
C ARG A 290 15.60 -18.12 5.92
N TYR A 291 16.53 -17.15 6.01
CA TYR A 291 17.90 -17.34 6.52
C TYR A 291 18.75 -18.37 5.74
N CYS A 292 18.48 -18.55 4.45
CA CYS A 292 19.41 -19.24 3.56
C CYS A 292 20.50 -18.26 3.08
N LYS A 293 21.32 -18.69 2.11
CA LYS A 293 22.40 -17.88 1.53
C LYS A 293 22.19 -17.65 0.03
N LEU A 294 20.94 -17.59 -0.41
CA LEU A 294 20.59 -17.40 -1.81
C LEU A 294 21.03 -16.00 -2.28
N SER A 295 21.82 -15.95 -3.36
CA SER A 295 22.25 -14.70 -4.00
C SER A 295 21.31 -14.28 -5.13
N THR A 296 20.65 -15.24 -5.74
CA THR A 296 19.68 -15.06 -6.82
C THR A 296 18.53 -16.02 -6.67
N VAL A 297 17.36 -15.67 -7.20
CA VAL A 297 16.22 -16.58 -7.29
C VAL A 297 15.39 -16.30 -8.54
N THR A 298 14.94 -17.37 -9.20
CA THR A 298 13.93 -17.31 -10.25
C THR A 298 12.63 -17.91 -9.71
N ILE A 299 11.58 -17.12 -9.68
CA ILE A 299 10.24 -17.60 -9.33
C ILE A 299 9.54 -18.04 -10.62
N PRO A 300 9.19 -19.32 -10.77
CA PRO A 300 8.60 -19.85 -12.00
C PRO A 300 7.18 -19.35 -12.26
N SER A 301 6.76 -19.44 -13.50
CA SER A 301 5.45 -18.93 -13.97
C SER A 301 4.26 -19.64 -13.32
N THR A 302 4.44 -20.86 -12.89
CA THR A 302 3.43 -21.72 -12.24
C THR A 302 3.13 -21.35 -10.79
N VAL A 303 3.97 -20.52 -10.14
CA VAL A 303 3.76 -20.13 -8.75
C VAL A 303 2.57 -19.19 -8.63
N THR A 304 1.57 -19.61 -7.85
CA THR A 304 0.34 -18.84 -7.59
C THR A 304 0.32 -18.19 -6.21
N THR A 305 1.11 -18.73 -5.28
CA THR A 305 1.13 -18.22 -3.90
C THR A 305 2.51 -18.33 -3.27
N ILE A 306 2.98 -17.22 -2.70
CA ILE A 306 4.17 -17.18 -1.84
C ILE A 306 3.74 -16.58 -0.50
N TYR A 307 3.79 -17.41 0.54
CA TYR A 307 3.38 -16.98 1.89
C TYR A 307 4.46 -16.11 2.56
N ASN A 308 4.15 -15.66 3.76
CA ASN A 308 4.95 -14.69 4.50
C ASN A 308 6.44 -15.06 4.60
N ASN A 309 7.31 -14.06 4.40
CA ASN A 309 8.75 -14.10 4.67
C ASN A 309 9.55 -15.16 3.87
N ALA A 310 8.98 -15.80 2.86
CA ALA A 310 9.52 -17.01 2.25
C ALA A 310 11.01 -16.92 1.84
N PHE A 311 11.49 -15.75 1.41
CA PHE A 311 12.88 -15.51 1.01
C PHE A 311 13.60 -14.47 1.87
N GLN A 312 13.03 -14.07 2.99
CA GLN A 312 13.65 -13.04 3.83
C GLN A 312 14.99 -13.48 4.42
N ASN A 313 15.84 -12.49 4.71
CA ASN A 313 17.17 -12.71 5.29
C ASN A 313 18.09 -13.60 4.42
N ASN A 314 17.98 -13.48 3.10
CA ASN A 314 18.94 -13.99 2.13
C ASN A 314 19.77 -12.83 1.56
N PRO A 315 21.03 -13.04 1.12
CA PRO A 315 21.83 -12.02 0.47
C PRO A 315 21.45 -11.84 -1.02
N LEU A 316 20.13 -11.78 -1.32
CA LEU A 316 19.64 -11.67 -2.69
C LEU A 316 20.06 -10.35 -3.33
N THR A 317 20.67 -10.42 -4.50
CA THR A 317 21.01 -9.27 -5.35
C THR A 317 20.20 -9.24 -6.63
N SER A 318 19.66 -10.37 -7.07
CA SER A 318 18.87 -10.48 -8.30
C SER A 318 17.66 -11.40 -8.12
N VAL A 319 16.52 -10.96 -8.66
CA VAL A 319 15.27 -11.75 -8.70
C VAL A 319 14.72 -11.74 -10.11
N VAL A 320 14.32 -12.92 -10.61
CA VAL A 320 13.53 -13.08 -11.83
C VAL A 320 12.13 -13.54 -11.40
N TRP A 321 11.13 -12.73 -11.72
CA TRP A 321 9.73 -12.95 -11.36
C TRP A 321 8.90 -13.31 -12.60
N LYS A 322 8.47 -14.57 -12.72
CA LYS A 322 7.70 -15.03 -13.89
C LYS A 322 6.21 -15.28 -13.63
N PRO A 323 5.72 -15.37 -12.36
CA PRO A 323 4.31 -15.69 -12.13
C PRO A 323 3.37 -14.76 -12.88
N LYS A 324 2.41 -15.35 -13.58
CA LYS A 324 1.35 -14.61 -14.29
C LYS A 324 0.50 -13.81 -13.30
N THR A 325 0.02 -14.49 -12.28
CA THR A 325 -0.66 -13.92 -11.13
C THR A 325 -0.16 -14.63 -9.88
N CYS A 326 0.16 -13.91 -8.84
CA CYS A 326 0.67 -14.51 -7.61
C CYS A 326 0.19 -13.72 -6.39
N SER A 327 -0.31 -14.42 -5.39
CA SER A 327 -0.59 -13.88 -4.07
C SER A 327 0.66 -13.94 -3.20
N ILE A 328 0.99 -12.87 -2.50
CA ILE A 328 2.15 -12.82 -1.60
C ILE A 328 1.79 -12.25 -0.23
N GLY A 329 2.64 -12.47 0.76
CA GLY A 329 2.54 -11.81 2.06
C GLY A 329 2.64 -10.29 1.92
N SER A 330 1.93 -9.57 2.77
CA SER A 330 1.83 -8.12 2.71
C SER A 330 2.81 -7.42 3.66
N ASP A 331 3.18 -6.19 3.31
CA ASP A 331 4.04 -5.30 4.08
C ASP A 331 5.36 -5.94 4.54
N SER A 332 5.65 -5.97 5.84
CA SER A 332 6.85 -6.58 6.42
C SER A 332 6.91 -8.10 6.24
N ASN A 333 5.80 -8.72 5.86
CA ASN A 333 5.71 -10.14 5.56
C ASN A 333 5.91 -10.47 4.07
N ALA A 334 6.10 -9.46 3.22
CA ALA A 334 6.40 -9.68 1.79
C ALA A 334 7.67 -10.55 1.64
N PRO A 335 7.72 -11.41 0.62
CA PRO A 335 8.74 -12.46 0.54
C PRO A 335 10.18 -11.94 0.52
N PHE A 336 10.42 -10.72 0.04
CA PHE A 336 11.76 -10.13 -0.08
C PHE A 336 12.00 -8.95 0.89
N TYR A 337 11.09 -8.64 1.82
CA TYR A 337 11.11 -7.40 2.60
C TYR A 337 12.45 -7.12 3.31
N SER A 338 13.02 -8.08 4.02
CA SER A 338 14.27 -7.89 4.78
C SER A 338 15.54 -7.90 3.91
N THR A 339 15.43 -8.36 2.66
CA THR A 339 16.53 -8.42 1.69
C THR A 339 16.43 -7.35 0.62
N SER A 340 15.33 -6.61 0.61
CA SER A 340 14.97 -5.64 -0.43
C SER A 340 16.09 -4.62 -0.69
N SER A 341 16.72 -4.09 0.36
CA SER A 341 17.80 -3.09 0.24
C SER A 341 19.10 -3.60 -0.43
N GLN A 342 19.20 -4.90 -0.67
CA GLN A 342 20.37 -5.50 -1.33
C GLN A 342 20.11 -5.80 -2.82
N ILE A 343 18.83 -5.92 -3.21
CA ILE A 343 18.43 -6.26 -4.59
C ILE A 343 18.75 -5.09 -5.51
N THR A 344 19.61 -5.36 -6.50
CA THR A 344 20.01 -4.40 -7.55
C THR A 344 19.35 -4.70 -8.89
N LYS A 345 18.81 -5.91 -9.06
CA LYS A 345 18.17 -6.33 -10.30
C LYS A 345 16.87 -7.10 -10.02
N PHE A 346 15.78 -6.62 -10.58
CA PHE A 346 14.49 -7.30 -10.56
C PHE A 346 13.93 -7.36 -11.98
N THR A 347 13.70 -8.55 -12.50
CA THR A 347 13.25 -8.75 -13.87
C THR A 347 11.91 -9.45 -13.89
N PHE A 348 10.96 -8.91 -14.60
CA PHE A 348 9.65 -9.54 -14.84
C PHE A 348 9.68 -10.40 -16.09
N GLY A 349 9.00 -11.55 -16.07
CA GLY A 349 8.75 -12.37 -17.26
C GLY A 349 7.63 -11.78 -18.12
N ASP A 350 7.64 -12.11 -19.41
CA ASP A 350 6.73 -11.53 -20.42
C ASP A 350 5.24 -11.86 -20.20
N GLU A 351 4.93 -12.92 -19.45
CA GLU A 351 3.57 -13.39 -19.16
C GLU A 351 2.96 -12.79 -17.86
N VAL A 352 3.72 -11.93 -17.15
CA VAL A 352 3.26 -11.35 -15.87
C VAL A 352 2.05 -10.43 -16.11
N GLU A 353 0.91 -10.75 -15.53
CA GLU A 353 -0.31 -9.94 -15.63
C GLU A 353 -0.58 -9.10 -14.39
N THR A 354 -0.05 -9.49 -13.23
CA THR A 354 -0.29 -8.79 -11.97
C THR A 354 1.02 -8.53 -11.24
N ILE A 355 1.24 -7.29 -10.82
CA ILE A 355 2.29 -6.92 -9.88
C ILE A 355 1.68 -6.94 -8.48
N PRO A 356 2.07 -7.85 -7.59
CA PRO A 356 1.53 -7.93 -6.23
C PRO A 356 1.81 -6.68 -5.40
N ALA A 357 0.95 -6.40 -4.43
CA ALA A 357 1.20 -5.37 -3.44
C ALA A 357 2.49 -5.67 -2.66
N TYR A 358 3.30 -4.63 -2.36
CA TYR A 358 4.56 -4.70 -1.61
C TYR A 358 5.68 -5.52 -2.26
N LEU A 359 5.54 -6.03 -3.48
CA LEU A 359 6.50 -6.97 -4.10
C LEU A 359 7.94 -6.44 -4.09
N CYS A 360 8.14 -5.20 -4.52
CA CYS A 360 9.45 -4.56 -4.60
C CYS A 360 9.64 -3.46 -3.53
N LYS A 361 8.85 -3.50 -2.45
CA LYS A 361 8.94 -2.49 -1.37
C LYS A 361 10.35 -2.41 -0.79
N ASN A 362 10.86 -1.16 -0.66
CA ASN A 362 12.19 -0.84 -0.11
C ASN A 362 13.38 -1.41 -0.88
N MET A 363 13.23 -1.73 -2.17
CA MET A 363 14.37 -2.10 -3.02
C MET A 363 15.19 -0.85 -3.38
N SER A 364 15.89 -0.31 -2.39
CA SER A 364 16.54 1.01 -2.45
C SER A 364 17.69 1.10 -3.45
N LYS A 365 18.25 -0.03 -3.92
CA LYS A 365 19.31 -0.08 -4.93
C LYS A 365 18.81 -0.37 -6.34
N LEU A 366 17.50 -0.57 -6.50
CA LEU A 366 16.89 -0.81 -7.79
C LEU A 366 16.77 0.51 -8.54
N ASP A 367 17.53 0.68 -9.60
CA ASP A 367 17.62 1.93 -10.39
C ASP A 367 16.71 1.93 -11.62
N THR A 368 16.41 0.75 -12.14
CA THR A 368 15.55 0.57 -13.31
C THR A 368 14.59 -0.59 -13.13
N ILE A 369 13.39 -0.42 -13.62
CA ILE A 369 12.35 -1.44 -13.69
C ILE A 369 11.63 -1.32 -15.04
N VAL A 370 11.41 -2.46 -15.69
CA VAL A 370 10.61 -2.53 -16.92
C VAL A 370 9.44 -3.49 -16.66
N LEU A 371 8.24 -2.95 -16.69
CA LEU A 371 7.03 -3.76 -16.62
C LEU A 371 6.69 -4.30 -18.01
N PRO A 372 6.42 -5.61 -18.14
CA PRO A 372 6.05 -6.18 -19.44
C PRO A 372 4.67 -5.68 -19.90
N PRO A 373 4.42 -5.64 -21.22
CA PRO A 373 3.14 -5.15 -21.76
C PRO A 373 1.92 -5.99 -21.36
N SER A 374 2.14 -7.22 -20.89
CA SER A 374 1.13 -8.12 -20.36
C SER A 374 0.50 -7.68 -19.04
N VAL A 375 1.14 -6.75 -18.31
CA VAL A 375 0.65 -6.29 -16.99
C VAL A 375 -0.68 -5.56 -17.12
N LYS A 376 -1.68 -6.04 -16.37
CA LYS A 376 -3.05 -5.51 -16.33
C LYS A 376 -3.39 -4.89 -14.98
N SER A 377 -2.67 -5.28 -13.93
CA SER A 377 -2.96 -4.85 -12.56
C SER A 377 -1.69 -4.58 -11.77
N LEU A 378 -1.69 -3.45 -11.07
CA LEU A 378 -0.63 -3.01 -10.18
C LEU A 378 -1.13 -3.06 -8.73
N GLY A 379 -0.32 -3.56 -7.80
CA GLY A 379 -0.65 -3.65 -6.38
C GLY A 379 -0.25 -2.40 -5.60
N ASN A 380 -0.94 -2.16 -4.47
CA ASN A 380 -0.61 -1.08 -3.55
C ASN A 380 0.83 -1.21 -3.03
N TYR A 381 1.55 -0.09 -2.90
CA TYR A 381 2.90 -0.02 -2.36
C TYR A 381 3.93 -0.91 -3.07
N ALA A 382 3.65 -1.33 -4.32
CA ALA A 382 4.48 -2.32 -5.01
C ALA A 382 5.94 -1.90 -5.18
N PHE A 383 6.22 -0.61 -5.39
CA PHE A 383 7.56 -0.04 -5.51
C PHE A 383 7.86 1.02 -4.45
N MET A 384 7.10 1.03 -3.33
CA MET A 384 7.36 1.97 -2.24
C MET A 384 8.81 1.88 -1.76
N GLY A 385 9.47 3.03 -1.64
CA GLY A 385 10.83 3.10 -1.09
C GLY A 385 11.94 2.60 -2.02
N CYS A 386 11.67 2.48 -3.33
CA CYS A 386 12.70 2.24 -4.34
C CYS A 386 13.46 3.55 -4.59
N THR A 387 14.32 3.93 -3.65
CA THR A 387 14.93 5.27 -3.59
C THR A 387 15.89 5.58 -4.74
N SER A 388 16.45 4.57 -5.40
CA SER A 388 17.31 4.74 -6.57
C SER A 388 16.56 4.69 -7.91
N LEU A 389 15.26 4.37 -7.92
CA LEU A 389 14.48 4.20 -9.15
C LEU A 389 14.30 5.54 -9.84
N LYS A 390 14.84 5.65 -11.07
CA LYS A 390 14.81 6.88 -11.87
C LYS A 390 13.61 6.98 -12.80
N SER A 391 13.15 5.86 -13.30
CA SER A 391 12.00 5.77 -14.20
C SER A 391 11.34 4.40 -14.12
N ILE A 392 10.06 4.35 -14.49
CA ILE A 392 9.27 3.14 -14.64
C ILE A 392 8.24 3.36 -15.74
N ASN A 393 8.07 2.39 -16.63
CA ASN A 393 6.98 2.38 -17.59
C ASN A 393 5.68 1.90 -16.94
N LEU A 394 4.57 2.55 -17.21
CA LEU A 394 3.25 2.12 -16.77
C LEU A 394 2.51 1.37 -17.89
N PRO A 395 1.72 0.33 -17.57
CA PRO A 395 0.90 -0.35 -18.58
C PRO A 395 -0.08 0.60 -19.24
N VAL A 396 -0.17 0.57 -20.58
CA VAL A 396 -1.05 1.46 -21.35
C VAL A 396 -2.54 1.27 -21.08
N THR A 397 -2.92 0.17 -20.45
CA THR A 397 -4.31 -0.15 -20.06
C THR A 397 -4.64 0.24 -18.63
N GLN A 398 -3.69 0.79 -17.88
CA GLN A 398 -3.85 1.10 -16.47
C GLN A 398 -4.86 2.25 -16.27
N LYS A 399 -5.92 1.99 -15.51
CA LYS A 399 -6.95 2.98 -15.17
C LYS A 399 -6.73 3.65 -13.83
N THR A 400 -6.09 2.97 -12.90
CA THR A 400 -5.89 3.45 -11.54
C THR A 400 -4.43 3.26 -11.13
N LEU A 401 -3.77 4.32 -10.70
CA LEU A 401 -2.48 4.21 -10.02
C LEU A 401 -2.74 3.89 -8.55
N PRO A 402 -2.23 2.75 -8.04
CA PRO A 402 -2.58 2.27 -6.71
C PRO A 402 -2.03 3.13 -5.58
N GLU A 403 -2.56 2.89 -4.37
CA GLU A 403 -2.10 3.53 -3.14
C GLU A 403 -0.61 3.28 -2.91
N GLY A 404 0.14 4.37 -2.66
CA GLY A 404 1.56 4.33 -2.35
C GLY A 404 2.44 3.66 -3.39
N PHE A 405 1.98 3.51 -4.62
CA PHE A 405 2.65 2.71 -5.67
C PHE A 405 4.14 3.05 -5.82
N LEU A 406 4.48 4.35 -5.89
CA LEU A 406 5.85 4.87 -5.98
C LEU A 406 6.23 5.72 -4.77
N ARG A 407 5.54 5.57 -3.64
CA ARG A 407 5.81 6.34 -2.43
C ARG A 407 7.29 6.23 -2.03
N GLY A 408 7.97 7.38 -1.87
CA GLY A 408 9.37 7.42 -1.47
C GLY A 408 10.38 7.02 -2.54
N CYS A 409 10.00 7.02 -3.82
CA CYS A 409 10.94 6.88 -4.94
C CYS A 409 11.68 8.21 -5.15
N THR A 410 12.63 8.50 -4.27
CA THR A 410 13.27 9.82 -4.19
C THR A 410 14.11 10.20 -5.40
N SER A 411 14.56 9.24 -6.19
CA SER A 411 15.31 9.48 -7.45
C SER A 411 14.44 9.48 -8.71
N LEU A 412 13.11 9.34 -8.59
CA LEU A 412 12.20 9.36 -9.73
C LEU A 412 12.14 10.76 -10.31
N GLU A 413 12.71 10.94 -11.51
CA GLU A 413 12.80 12.23 -12.19
C GLU A 413 11.65 12.45 -13.16
N HIS A 414 11.21 11.38 -13.81
CA HIS A 414 10.19 11.43 -14.87
C HIS A 414 9.30 10.19 -14.86
N ILE A 415 8.01 10.37 -15.16
CA ILE A 415 7.06 9.29 -15.37
C ILE A 415 5.99 9.72 -16.39
N GLU A 416 5.69 8.83 -17.34
CA GLU A 416 4.59 9.02 -18.29
C GLU A 416 3.33 8.34 -17.77
N LEU A 417 2.26 9.09 -17.63
CA LEU A 417 0.95 8.57 -17.24
C LEU A 417 0.21 8.08 -18.49
N PRO A 418 -0.30 6.84 -18.52
CA PRO A 418 -1.02 6.31 -19.67
C PRO A 418 -2.35 7.06 -19.87
N ALA A 419 -2.72 7.33 -21.12
CA ALA A 419 -3.94 8.06 -21.48
C ALA A 419 -5.26 7.44 -20.96
N THR A 420 -5.21 6.18 -20.52
CA THR A 420 -6.33 5.46 -19.91
C THR A 420 -6.47 5.70 -18.41
N LEU A 421 -5.50 6.39 -17.77
CA LEU A 421 -5.49 6.62 -16.34
C LEU A 421 -6.59 7.61 -15.95
N THR A 422 -7.46 7.21 -15.04
CA THR A 422 -8.56 8.06 -14.52
C THR A 422 -8.35 8.45 -13.07
N THR A 423 -7.63 7.65 -12.30
CA THR A 423 -7.55 7.79 -10.85
C THR A 423 -6.12 7.63 -10.34
N ILE A 424 -5.68 8.58 -9.52
CA ILE A 424 -4.40 8.54 -8.82
C ILE A 424 -4.71 8.41 -7.32
N LYS A 425 -4.41 7.24 -6.74
CA LYS A 425 -4.77 6.94 -5.34
C LYS A 425 -3.86 7.61 -4.32
N THR A 426 -4.23 7.49 -3.05
CA THR A 426 -3.51 8.02 -1.89
C THR A 426 -2.02 7.70 -1.93
N ASP A 427 -1.18 8.69 -1.64
CA ASP A 427 0.28 8.53 -1.54
C ASP A 427 0.98 8.03 -2.83
N ALA A 428 0.33 7.97 -3.97
CA ALA A 428 0.88 7.30 -5.15
C ALA A 428 2.30 7.76 -5.52
N PHE A 429 2.60 9.06 -5.37
CA PHE A 429 3.92 9.69 -5.55
C PHE A 429 4.42 10.42 -4.30
N TYR A 430 3.87 10.08 -3.11
CA TYR A 430 4.28 10.74 -1.89
C TYR A 430 5.80 10.65 -1.70
N TYR A 431 6.45 11.80 -1.47
CA TYR A 431 7.90 11.90 -1.26
C TYR A 431 8.76 11.46 -2.48
N CYS A 432 8.27 11.67 -3.72
CA CYS A 432 9.07 11.55 -4.95
C CYS A 432 9.85 12.86 -5.16
N SER A 433 10.86 13.11 -4.32
CA SER A 433 11.51 14.42 -4.19
C SER A 433 12.37 14.86 -5.39
N SER A 434 12.59 14.00 -6.38
CA SER A 434 13.22 14.37 -7.64
C SER A 434 12.23 14.65 -8.80
N LEU A 435 10.92 14.39 -8.57
CA LEU A 435 9.89 14.59 -9.59
C LEU A 435 9.55 16.09 -9.72
N LYS A 436 10.03 16.71 -10.81
CA LYS A 436 9.90 18.16 -11.04
C LYS A 436 8.68 18.54 -11.87
N GLU A 437 8.18 17.62 -12.67
CA GLU A 437 7.05 17.82 -13.55
C GLU A 437 6.18 16.58 -13.63
N ILE A 438 4.89 16.78 -13.86
CA ILE A 438 3.91 15.73 -14.10
C ILE A 438 2.91 16.20 -15.13
N ASN A 439 2.71 15.41 -16.17
CA ASN A 439 1.67 15.68 -17.18
C ASN A 439 0.38 14.97 -16.78
N LEU A 440 -0.53 15.71 -16.18
CA LEU A 440 -1.90 15.25 -15.91
C LEU A 440 -2.72 15.46 -17.18
N HIS A 441 -3.03 14.41 -17.90
CA HIS A 441 -3.80 14.46 -19.14
C HIS A 441 -5.32 14.55 -18.89
N GLU A 442 -6.05 15.02 -19.91
CA GLU A 442 -7.52 14.94 -19.90
C GLU A 442 -7.95 13.47 -19.84
N GLY A 443 -8.91 13.17 -18.97
CA GLY A 443 -9.32 11.79 -18.60
C GLY A 443 -9.07 11.45 -17.15
N ILE A 444 -8.10 12.09 -16.47
CA ILE A 444 -7.94 11.99 -15.01
C ILE A 444 -9.13 12.67 -14.34
N THR A 445 -9.83 11.94 -13.47
CA THR A 445 -11.04 12.42 -12.78
C THR A 445 -10.84 12.61 -11.28
N GLU A 446 -9.95 11.82 -10.66
CA GLU A 446 -9.78 11.81 -9.20
C GLU A 446 -8.29 11.76 -8.81
N ILE A 447 -7.89 12.65 -7.90
CA ILE A 447 -6.58 12.70 -7.27
C ILE A 447 -6.78 12.60 -5.76
N TYR A 448 -6.26 11.54 -5.15
CA TYR A 448 -6.51 11.25 -3.75
C TYR A 448 -5.49 11.91 -2.81
N THR A 449 -5.72 11.72 -1.52
CA THR A 449 -4.94 12.32 -0.42
C THR A 449 -3.44 12.10 -0.60
N ASP A 450 -2.66 13.17 -0.40
CA ASP A 450 -1.20 13.17 -0.42
C ASP A 450 -0.55 12.64 -1.71
N ALA A 451 -1.31 12.51 -2.82
CA ALA A 451 -0.87 11.82 -4.03
C ALA A 451 0.49 12.32 -4.57
N PHE A 452 0.74 13.63 -4.53
CA PHE A 452 1.98 14.30 -4.95
C PHE A 452 2.65 15.10 -3.83
N ARG A 453 2.30 14.82 -2.58
CA ARG A 453 2.87 15.56 -1.46
C ARG A 453 4.36 15.27 -1.29
N TYR A 454 5.17 16.31 -1.00
CA TYR A 454 6.63 16.25 -0.90
C TYR A 454 7.33 15.80 -2.19
N CYS A 455 6.75 16.09 -3.37
CA CYS A 455 7.48 16.06 -4.64
C CYS A 455 8.27 17.37 -4.82
N ASN A 456 8.82 17.56 -6.01
CA ASN A 456 9.58 18.77 -6.36
C ASN A 456 8.94 19.51 -7.55
N LEU A 457 7.61 19.46 -7.66
CA LEU A 457 6.87 20.08 -8.75
C LEU A 457 6.97 21.59 -8.66
N THR A 458 7.36 22.25 -9.77
CA THR A 458 7.43 23.71 -9.87
C THR A 458 6.19 24.31 -10.49
N SER A 459 5.48 23.56 -11.30
CA SER A 459 4.19 23.91 -11.87
C SER A 459 3.28 22.70 -12.00
N VAL A 460 1.98 22.94 -12.10
CA VAL A 460 0.98 21.89 -12.37
C VAL A 460 -0.19 22.43 -13.16
N THR A 461 -0.65 21.65 -14.15
CA THR A 461 -1.93 21.85 -14.82
C THR A 461 -2.93 20.81 -14.34
N ILE A 462 -4.03 21.27 -13.77
CA ILE A 462 -5.16 20.41 -13.38
C ILE A 462 -6.14 20.34 -14.55
N PRO A 463 -6.34 19.18 -15.16
CA PRO A 463 -7.17 19.04 -16.36
C PRO A 463 -8.67 19.26 -16.07
N SER A 464 -9.41 19.59 -17.11
CA SER A 464 -10.86 19.91 -17.01
C SER A 464 -11.72 18.75 -16.52
N THR A 465 -11.26 17.53 -16.73
CA THR A 465 -11.94 16.29 -16.34
C THR A 465 -11.86 15.97 -14.85
N VAL A 466 -11.00 16.67 -14.09
CA VAL A 466 -10.84 16.40 -12.64
C VAL A 466 -12.05 16.91 -11.87
N THR A 467 -12.72 16.01 -11.16
CA THR A 467 -13.91 16.29 -10.35
C THR A 467 -13.62 16.29 -8.84
N SER A 468 -12.51 15.70 -8.42
CA SER A 468 -12.14 15.62 -7.01
C SER A 468 -10.62 15.61 -6.80
N ILE A 469 -10.15 16.46 -5.88
CA ILE A 469 -8.79 16.45 -5.37
C ILE A 469 -8.87 16.36 -3.85
N SER A 470 -8.43 15.24 -3.30
CA SER A 470 -8.48 15.01 -1.85
C SER A 470 -7.42 15.81 -1.09
N ASN A 471 -7.43 15.66 0.23
CA ASN A 471 -6.60 16.42 1.15
C ASN A 471 -5.11 16.41 0.78
N SER A 472 -4.49 17.60 0.80
CA SER A 472 -3.03 17.80 0.75
C SER A 472 -2.34 17.27 -0.53
N ALA A 473 -3.09 17.00 -1.60
CA ALA A 473 -2.59 16.25 -2.76
C ALA A 473 -1.31 16.84 -3.38
N PHE A 474 -1.11 18.15 -3.36
CA PHE A 474 0.09 18.84 -3.90
C PHE A 474 0.88 19.59 -2.84
N GLN A 475 0.61 19.39 -1.56
CA GLN A 475 1.31 20.11 -0.50
C GLN A 475 2.81 19.82 -0.46
N ASN A 476 3.58 20.79 0.03
CA ASN A 476 5.03 20.70 0.15
C ASN A 476 5.78 20.45 -1.17
N ASN A 477 5.29 21.08 -2.25
CA ASN A 477 5.97 21.22 -3.52
C ASN A 477 6.46 22.68 -3.69
N PRO A 478 7.55 22.96 -4.43
CA PRO A 478 7.98 24.32 -4.70
C PRO A 478 7.18 24.94 -5.87
N LEU A 479 5.84 24.80 -5.85
CA LEU A 479 4.97 25.33 -6.91
C LEU A 479 4.99 26.84 -6.96
N THR A 480 5.26 27.38 -8.13
CA THR A 480 5.17 28.82 -8.45
C THR A 480 4.03 29.15 -9.41
N SER A 481 3.60 28.17 -10.22
CA SER A 481 2.52 28.35 -11.21
C SER A 481 1.53 27.18 -11.17
N VAL A 482 0.24 27.51 -11.25
CA VAL A 482 -0.88 26.55 -11.32
C VAL A 482 -1.81 26.93 -12.45
N VAL A 483 -2.17 25.98 -13.30
CA VAL A 483 -3.26 26.10 -14.27
C VAL A 483 -4.44 25.23 -13.80
N TRP A 484 -5.57 25.87 -13.54
CA TRP A 484 -6.78 25.21 -13.03
C TRP A 484 -7.87 25.18 -14.09
N LYS A 485 -8.20 24.01 -14.64
CA LYS A 485 -9.22 23.90 -15.71
C LYS A 485 -10.54 23.23 -15.28
N PRO A 486 -10.66 22.57 -14.11
CA PRO A 486 -11.90 21.87 -13.76
C PRO A 486 -13.10 22.81 -13.76
N LYS A 487 -14.16 22.39 -14.43
CA LYS A 487 -15.45 23.11 -14.44
C LYS A 487 -16.03 23.25 -13.03
N THR A 488 -16.10 22.12 -12.34
CA THR A 488 -16.44 22.03 -10.91
C THR A 488 -15.54 20.95 -10.29
N CYS A 489 -15.01 21.20 -9.11
CA CYS A 489 -14.13 20.23 -8.45
C CYS A 489 -14.30 20.32 -6.93
N SER A 490 -14.44 19.18 -6.26
CA SER A 490 -14.37 19.12 -4.81
C SER A 490 -12.92 19.01 -4.35
N ILE A 491 -12.53 19.81 -3.35
CA ILE A 491 -11.18 19.79 -2.80
C ILE A 491 -11.20 19.74 -1.26
N GLY A 492 -10.06 19.36 -0.66
CA GLY A 492 -9.85 19.49 0.78
C GLY A 492 -9.91 20.95 1.22
N THR A 493 -10.32 21.21 2.45
CA THR A 493 -10.56 22.55 2.99
C THR A 493 -9.49 22.98 3.98
N GLU A 494 -9.27 24.29 4.11
CA GLU A 494 -8.33 24.92 5.03
C GLU A 494 -6.91 24.32 4.93
N THR A 495 -6.36 23.77 6.01
CA THR A 495 -5.03 23.17 6.05
C THR A 495 -4.89 21.90 5.19
N TYR A 496 -6.02 21.36 4.74
CA TYR A 496 -6.07 20.19 3.85
C TYR A 496 -6.29 20.56 2.37
N ALA A 497 -6.44 21.86 2.06
CA ALA A 497 -6.51 22.30 0.67
C ALA A 497 -5.27 21.83 -0.12
N PRO A 498 -5.42 21.48 -1.39
CA PRO A 498 -4.37 20.80 -2.15
C PRO A 498 -3.04 21.58 -2.22
N PHE A 499 -3.10 22.91 -2.17
CA PHE A 499 -1.92 23.78 -2.28
C PHE A 499 -1.53 24.49 -0.96
N TYR A 500 -2.14 24.17 0.17
CA TYR A 500 -2.05 24.96 1.41
C TYR A 500 -0.62 25.27 1.87
N SER A 501 0.28 24.32 1.85
CA SER A 501 1.68 24.52 2.32
C SER A 501 2.62 25.15 1.28
N THR A 502 2.18 25.21 0.02
CA THR A 502 2.93 25.80 -1.10
C THR A 502 2.34 27.14 -1.54
N ASN A 503 1.20 27.51 -1.01
CA ASN A 503 0.42 28.67 -1.41
C ASN A 503 1.19 29.99 -1.34
N SER A 504 2.05 30.17 -0.34
CA SER A 504 2.88 31.39 -0.20
C SER A 504 3.98 31.55 -1.26
N GLN A 505 4.19 30.55 -2.12
CA GLN A 505 5.18 30.58 -3.19
C GLN A 505 4.54 30.75 -4.58
N ILE A 506 3.23 30.49 -4.70
CA ILE A 506 2.50 30.61 -5.96
C ILE A 506 2.35 32.08 -6.33
N THR A 507 2.96 32.43 -7.47
CA THR A 507 2.92 33.78 -8.05
C THR A 507 1.96 33.86 -9.23
N GLU A 508 1.61 32.72 -9.84
CA GLU A 508 0.79 32.63 -11.03
C GLU A 508 -0.30 31.57 -10.85
N PHE A 509 -1.56 31.98 -10.99
CA PHE A 509 -2.71 31.07 -10.95
C PHE A 509 -3.68 31.40 -12.10
N THR A 510 -3.76 30.52 -13.07
CA THR A 510 -4.55 30.70 -14.29
C THR A 510 -5.78 29.79 -14.25
N PHE A 511 -6.95 30.36 -14.46
CA PHE A 511 -8.20 29.62 -14.62
C PHE A 511 -8.47 29.33 -16.10
N GLY A 512 -8.99 28.13 -16.39
CA GLY A 512 -9.50 27.79 -17.73
C GLY A 512 -10.88 28.41 -17.97
N ASP A 513 -11.21 28.62 -19.25
CA ASP A 513 -12.47 29.30 -19.66
C ASP A 513 -13.75 28.56 -19.23
N GLU A 514 -13.67 27.24 -19.04
CA GLU A 514 -14.80 26.38 -18.65
C GLU A 514 -15.08 26.35 -17.14
N VAL A 515 -14.28 27.03 -16.31
CA VAL A 515 -14.43 27.00 -14.85
C VAL A 515 -15.70 27.76 -14.44
N GLU A 516 -16.64 27.04 -13.83
CA GLU A 516 -17.89 27.61 -13.29
C GLU A 516 -17.84 27.81 -11.77
N VAL A 517 -17.00 27.06 -11.07
CA VAL A 517 -16.91 27.11 -9.61
C VAL A 517 -15.47 27.19 -9.16
N ILE A 518 -15.11 28.22 -8.42
CA ILE A 518 -13.88 28.29 -7.64
C ILE A 518 -14.16 27.65 -6.28
N PRO A 519 -13.52 26.51 -5.95
CA PRO A 519 -13.77 25.79 -4.71
C PRO A 519 -13.41 26.60 -3.46
N ASN A 520 -13.98 26.19 -2.32
CA ASN A 520 -13.58 26.73 -1.02
C ASN A 520 -12.09 26.54 -0.78
N TYR A 521 -11.37 27.56 -0.30
CA TYR A 521 -9.95 27.54 0.04
C TYR A 521 -8.98 27.29 -1.13
N LEU A 522 -9.40 27.34 -2.39
CA LEU A 522 -8.52 27.00 -3.53
C LEU A 522 -7.24 27.83 -3.57
N CYS A 523 -7.36 29.15 -3.48
CA CYS A 523 -6.23 30.09 -3.48
C CYS A 523 -5.93 30.64 -2.07
N TYR A 524 -6.36 29.97 -1.00
CA TYR A 524 -6.21 30.40 0.37
C TYR A 524 -4.75 30.63 0.76
N LYS A 525 -4.43 31.84 1.26
CA LYS A 525 -3.07 32.26 1.64
C LYS A 525 -2.04 32.32 0.50
N MET A 526 -2.46 32.50 -0.74
CA MET A 526 -1.53 32.75 -1.86
C MET A 526 -1.02 34.19 -1.78
N SER A 527 -0.13 34.44 -0.83
CA SER A 527 0.33 35.80 -0.46
C SER A 527 1.21 36.48 -1.49
N GLN A 528 1.68 35.77 -2.50
CA GLN A 528 2.47 36.29 -3.62
C GLN A 528 1.64 36.48 -4.90
N LEU A 529 0.38 36.03 -4.92
CA LEU A 529 -0.52 36.16 -6.05
C LEU A 529 -0.99 37.62 -6.15
N ASP A 530 -0.48 38.38 -7.10
CA ASP A 530 -0.74 39.82 -7.24
C ASP A 530 -1.84 40.15 -8.24
N ASN A 531 -2.15 39.23 -9.14
CA ASN A 531 -3.21 39.34 -10.13
C ASN A 531 -3.87 37.99 -10.41
N VAL A 532 -5.15 37.99 -10.72
CA VAL A 532 -5.91 36.81 -11.17
C VAL A 532 -6.96 37.23 -12.18
N VAL A 533 -7.04 36.48 -13.29
CA VAL A 533 -8.08 36.62 -14.29
C VAL A 533 -9.12 35.55 -14.11
N LEU A 534 -10.36 35.96 -13.84
CA LEU A 534 -11.48 35.06 -13.64
C LEU A 534 -12.22 34.81 -14.97
N PRO A 535 -12.63 33.55 -15.25
CA PRO A 535 -13.30 33.21 -16.51
C PRO A 535 -14.72 33.80 -16.60
N GLN A 536 -15.13 34.21 -17.78
CA GLN A 536 -16.40 34.85 -18.02
C GLN A 536 -17.66 33.98 -17.73
N GLY A 537 -17.48 32.64 -17.70
CA GLY A 537 -18.50 31.65 -17.34
C GLY A 537 -18.59 31.35 -15.85
N LEU A 538 -17.80 32.01 -15.00
CA LEU A 538 -17.77 31.74 -13.56
C LEU A 538 -19.10 32.05 -12.90
N LEU A 539 -19.63 31.13 -12.09
CA LEU A 539 -20.90 31.24 -11.37
C LEU A 539 -20.71 31.42 -9.87
N THR A 540 -19.68 30.83 -9.31
CA THR A 540 -19.48 30.78 -7.85
C THR A 540 -18.04 30.98 -7.45
N ILE A 541 -17.79 31.85 -6.47
CA ILE A 541 -16.54 31.98 -5.73
C ILE A 541 -16.79 31.45 -4.31
N GLY A 542 -16.09 30.33 -3.95
CA GLY A 542 -16.31 29.59 -2.71
C GLY A 542 -15.82 30.32 -1.44
N ASN A 543 -16.13 29.73 -0.28
CA ASN A 543 -15.70 30.28 1.00
C ASN A 543 -14.16 30.28 1.09
N TYR A 544 -13.58 31.40 1.59
CA TYR A 544 -12.14 31.56 1.73
C TYR A 544 -11.33 31.36 0.45
N ALA A 545 -11.95 31.41 -0.72
CA ALA A 545 -11.31 31.06 -1.99
C ALA A 545 -10.03 31.85 -2.27
N PHE A 546 -10.01 33.16 -1.97
CA PHE A 546 -8.86 34.06 -2.07
C PHE A 546 -8.47 34.67 -0.72
N ALA A 547 -8.92 34.10 0.40
CA ALA A 547 -8.61 34.68 1.69
C ALA A 547 -7.11 34.71 1.95
N ASN A 548 -6.60 35.83 2.48
CA ASN A 548 -5.18 36.09 2.73
C ASN A 548 -4.31 36.12 1.45
N CYS A 549 -4.87 36.42 0.29
CA CYS A 549 -4.11 36.79 -0.89
C CYS A 549 -3.62 38.23 -0.75
N SER A 550 -2.63 38.42 0.11
CA SER A 550 -2.22 39.76 0.56
C SER A 550 -1.58 40.63 -0.52
N ALA A 551 -1.03 40.04 -1.58
CA ALA A 551 -0.48 40.76 -2.72
C ALA A 551 -1.51 41.12 -3.80
N LEU A 552 -2.72 40.56 -3.77
CA LEU A 552 -3.75 40.74 -4.78
C LEU A 552 -4.21 42.21 -4.81
N LYS A 553 -3.95 42.88 -5.93
CA LYS A 553 -4.16 44.32 -6.10
C LYS A 553 -5.54 44.62 -6.70
N GLU A 554 -5.95 43.77 -7.62
CA GLU A 554 -7.20 43.93 -8.36
C GLU A 554 -7.78 42.56 -8.74
N VAL A 555 -9.10 42.51 -8.85
CA VAL A 555 -9.83 41.34 -9.34
C VAL A 555 -11.11 41.82 -10.00
N GLU A 556 -11.33 41.43 -11.22
CA GLU A 556 -12.60 41.69 -11.92
C GLU A 556 -13.53 40.49 -11.75
N ILE A 557 -14.68 40.71 -11.11
CA ILE A 557 -15.69 39.66 -10.88
C ILE A 557 -16.63 39.60 -12.08
N PRO A 558 -16.69 38.53 -12.86
CA PRO A 558 -17.55 38.42 -14.02
C PRO A 558 -19.04 38.59 -13.67
N ALA A 559 -19.79 39.19 -14.59
CA ALA A 559 -21.23 39.44 -14.41
C ALA A 559 -22.07 38.16 -14.24
N SER A 560 -21.56 37.01 -14.70
CA SER A 560 -22.15 35.67 -14.54
C SER A 560 -22.17 35.18 -13.09
N VAL A 561 -21.30 35.73 -12.21
CA VAL A 561 -21.19 35.28 -10.82
C VAL A 561 -22.44 35.62 -10.03
N THR A 562 -23.05 34.57 -9.46
CA THR A 562 -24.27 34.68 -8.63
C THR A 562 -23.99 34.48 -7.15
N LEU A 563 -22.82 33.99 -6.79
CA LEU A 563 -22.40 33.76 -5.41
C LEU A 563 -20.95 34.16 -5.20
N VAL A 564 -20.73 35.16 -4.35
CA VAL A 564 -19.44 35.49 -3.73
C VAL A 564 -19.57 35.10 -2.26
N ALA A 565 -18.96 33.99 -1.88
CA ALA A 565 -19.22 33.35 -0.61
C ALA A 565 -18.48 34.00 0.57
N ARG A 566 -18.79 33.54 1.78
CA ARG A 566 -18.21 34.02 3.03
C ARG A 566 -16.69 34.00 3.01
N ASN A 567 -16.05 35.10 3.51
CA ASN A 567 -14.57 35.20 3.63
C ASN A 567 -13.80 35.07 2.31
N SER A 568 -14.46 35.11 1.17
CA SER A 568 -13.80 34.78 -0.11
C SER A 568 -12.60 35.67 -0.42
N PHE A 569 -12.59 36.94 0.03
CA PHE A 569 -11.48 37.88 -0.11
C PHE A 569 -11.01 38.43 1.26
N TYR A 570 -11.20 37.65 2.31
CA TYR A 570 -10.78 37.97 3.67
C TYR A 570 -9.28 38.29 3.74
N TYR A 571 -8.91 39.45 4.28
CA TYR A 571 -7.54 39.95 4.41
C TYR A 571 -6.75 40.01 3.09
N CYS A 572 -7.39 40.38 1.97
CA CYS A 572 -6.69 40.77 0.74
C CYS A 572 -6.18 42.21 0.92
N THR A 573 -5.10 42.36 1.66
CA THR A 573 -4.63 43.65 2.21
C THR A 573 -4.13 44.65 1.14
N SER A 574 -3.85 44.22 -0.09
CA SER A 574 -3.42 45.09 -1.20
C SER A 574 -4.54 45.42 -2.19
N LEU A 575 -5.74 44.83 -2.02
CA LEU A 575 -6.88 45.01 -2.92
C LEU A 575 -7.37 46.45 -2.85
N LYS A 576 -7.40 47.15 -3.99
CA LYS A 576 -7.71 48.59 -4.07
C LYS A 576 -9.18 48.87 -4.34
N SER A 577 -9.83 48.09 -5.17
CA SER A 577 -11.25 48.26 -5.49
C SER A 577 -11.95 46.90 -5.59
N PHE A 578 -13.23 46.86 -5.33
CA PHE A 578 -14.03 45.66 -5.49
C PHE A 578 -15.47 45.99 -5.96
N ALA A 579 -15.86 45.37 -7.06
CA ALA A 579 -17.21 45.48 -7.60
C ALA A 579 -17.96 44.15 -7.44
N PHE A 580 -19.05 44.16 -6.70
CA PHE A 580 -19.93 43.01 -6.61
C PHE A 580 -20.74 42.87 -7.91
N PRO A 581 -20.86 41.65 -8.47
CA PRO A 581 -21.59 41.41 -9.71
C PRO A 581 -23.11 41.63 -9.54
N LYS A 582 -23.78 42.06 -10.60
CA LYS A 582 -25.23 42.36 -10.58
C LYS A 582 -26.12 41.15 -10.25
N GLY A 583 -25.60 39.91 -10.40
CA GLY A 583 -26.34 38.68 -10.14
C GLY A 583 -26.52 38.33 -8.67
N ILE A 584 -25.78 38.98 -7.74
CA ILE A 584 -25.92 38.67 -6.31
C ILE A 584 -27.04 39.45 -5.63
N THR A 585 -27.64 38.85 -4.62
CA THR A 585 -28.62 39.48 -3.75
C THR A 585 -28.13 39.71 -2.33
N THR A 586 -26.98 39.11 -2.00
CA THR A 586 -26.41 39.12 -0.65
C THR A 586 -24.90 39.35 -0.71
N VAL A 587 -24.44 40.34 0.06
CA VAL A 587 -23.01 40.48 0.41
C VAL A 587 -22.74 39.59 1.61
N ALA A 588 -21.87 38.61 1.43
CA ALA A 588 -21.63 37.55 2.41
C ALA A 588 -20.85 38.05 3.65
N THR A 589 -20.96 37.32 4.75
CA THR A 589 -20.24 37.58 6.00
C THR A 589 -18.73 37.61 5.76
N GLU A 590 -18.07 38.68 6.30
CA GLU A 590 -16.60 38.79 6.31
C GLU A 590 -15.94 38.75 4.90
N VAL A 591 -16.71 39.00 3.83
CA VAL A 591 -16.28 38.80 2.44
C VAL A 591 -15.04 39.61 2.07
N LEU A 592 -14.94 40.86 2.57
CA LEU A 592 -13.81 41.77 2.37
C LEU A 592 -13.18 42.22 3.71
N GLU A 593 -13.47 41.53 4.80
CA GLU A 593 -12.87 41.88 6.10
C GLU A 593 -11.35 41.96 6.01
N GLY A 594 -10.79 43.05 6.55
CA GLY A 594 -9.37 43.26 6.61
C GLY A 594 -8.68 43.69 5.30
N CYS A 595 -9.46 44.05 4.27
CA CYS A 595 -8.93 44.63 3.03
C CYS A 595 -8.51 46.11 3.29
N THR A 596 -7.39 46.31 3.94
CA THR A 596 -6.95 47.61 4.45
C THR A 596 -6.56 48.63 3.37
N ALA A 597 -6.20 48.18 2.16
CA ALA A 597 -5.90 49.07 1.03
C ALA A 597 -7.14 49.33 0.14
N LEU A 598 -8.30 48.76 0.46
CA LEU A 598 -9.51 48.93 -0.32
C LEU A 598 -9.97 50.38 -0.27
N GLU A 599 -9.97 51.06 -1.43
CA GLU A 599 -10.34 52.45 -1.57
C GLU A 599 -11.81 52.61 -1.97
N GLU A 600 -12.29 51.68 -2.80
CA GLU A 600 -13.67 51.76 -3.35
C GLU A 600 -14.35 50.41 -3.36
N VAL A 601 -15.64 50.38 -3.05
CA VAL A 601 -16.50 49.21 -3.19
C VAL A 601 -17.83 49.56 -3.89
N PHE A 602 -18.22 48.68 -4.82
CA PHE A 602 -19.48 48.88 -5.61
C PHE A 602 -20.45 47.77 -5.27
N ILE A 603 -21.64 48.17 -4.76
CA ILE A 603 -22.73 47.29 -4.33
C ILE A 603 -23.90 47.48 -5.29
N PRO A 604 -24.26 46.50 -6.12
CA PRO A 604 -25.32 46.65 -7.11
C PRO A 604 -26.72 46.76 -6.49
N ALA A 605 -27.67 47.29 -7.27
CA ALA A 605 -29.07 47.51 -6.85
C ALA A 605 -29.79 46.19 -6.45
N SER A 606 -29.32 45.05 -6.94
CA SER A 606 -29.85 43.72 -6.63
C SER A 606 -29.59 43.27 -5.18
N VAL A 607 -28.62 43.88 -4.48
CA VAL A 607 -28.24 43.48 -3.12
C VAL A 607 -29.26 43.98 -2.10
N THR A 608 -29.97 43.04 -1.48
CA THR A 608 -30.96 43.31 -0.44
C THR A 608 -30.42 43.06 0.97
N THR A 609 -29.31 42.30 1.07
CA THR A 609 -28.72 41.88 2.36
C THR A 609 -27.23 42.11 2.37
N ILE A 610 -26.72 42.74 3.41
CA ILE A 610 -25.27 42.82 3.71
C ILE A 610 -25.08 42.19 5.07
N ASN A 611 -24.33 41.14 5.12
CA ASN A 611 -24.10 40.37 6.35
C ASN A 611 -23.02 40.99 7.25
N THR A 612 -22.94 40.48 8.46
CA THR A 612 -22.02 40.94 9.50
C THR A 612 -20.56 40.93 9.02
N ASP A 613 -19.82 41.98 9.42
CA ASP A 613 -18.38 42.12 9.21
C ASP A 613 -17.95 42.18 7.72
N ALA A 614 -18.89 42.39 6.78
CA ALA A 614 -18.60 42.35 5.35
C ALA A 614 -17.45 43.29 4.95
N PHE A 615 -17.34 44.49 5.56
CA PHE A 615 -16.30 45.50 5.34
C PHE A 615 -15.55 45.84 6.64
N TYR A 616 -15.58 44.93 7.60
CA TYR A 616 -14.87 45.11 8.87
C TYR A 616 -13.39 45.36 8.62
N ASN A 617 -12.83 46.40 9.24
CA ASN A 617 -11.39 46.75 9.11
C ASN A 617 -10.92 47.10 7.68
N CYS A 618 -11.85 47.53 6.79
CA CYS A 618 -11.51 48.16 5.50
C CYS A 618 -11.12 49.61 5.72
N SER A 619 -10.03 49.86 6.43
CA SER A 619 -9.62 51.19 6.90
C SER A 619 -9.22 52.17 5.79
N GLY A 620 -8.93 51.66 4.59
CA GLY A 620 -8.59 52.45 3.40
C GLY A 620 -9.77 52.99 2.61
N LEU A 621 -11.03 52.58 2.94
CA LEU A 621 -12.20 52.95 2.15
C LEU A 621 -12.42 54.43 2.11
N LYS A 622 -12.40 54.95 0.88
CA LYS A 622 -12.70 56.36 0.53
C LYS A 622 -14.13 56.53 -0.04
N ALA A 623 -14.63 55.45 -0.65
CA ALA A 623 -15.96 55.49 -1.28
C ALA A 623 -16.69 54.14 -1.15
N ILE A 624 -17.98 54.20 -0.86
CA ILE A 624 -18.95 53.09 -0.93
C ILE A 624 -20.02 53.47 -1.92
N HIS A 625 -20.11 52.80 -3.05
CA HIS A 625 -21.15 52.97 -4.04
C HIS A 625 -22.26 51.94 -3.78
N ASN A 626 -23.35 52.34 -3.11
CA ASN A 626 -24.47 51.48 -2.80
C ASN A 626 -25.68 51.85 -3.65
N TYR A 627 -25.94 51.09 -4.71
CA TYR A 627 -27.00 51.36 -5.67
C TYR A 627 -28.37 50.77 -5.26
N ALA A 628 -28.52 50.21 -4.07
CA ALA A 628 -29.79 49.68 -3.59
C ALA A 628 -30.81 50.81 -3.34
N ILE A 629 -32.02 50.66 -3.83
CA ILE A 629 -33.13 51.62 -3.63
C ILE A 629 -33.71 51.55 -2.22
N THR A 630 -33.49 50.45 -1.50
CA THR A 630 -33.85 50.27 -0.11
C THR A 630 -32.56 50.02 0.69
N PRO A 631 -32.18 50.93 1.62
CA PRO A 631 -30.98 50.72 2.41
C PRO A 631 -31.04 49.42 3.22
N GLN A 632 -30.03 48.54 3.06
CA GLN A 632 -29.94 47.31 3.82
C GLN A 632 -29.81 47.57 5.32
N THR A 633 -30.33 46.66 6.13
CA THR A 633 -30.11 46.70 7.56
C THR A 633 -28.75 46.10 7.86
N ILE A 634 -27.84 46.92 8.35
CA ILE A 634 -26.50 46.51 8.75
C ILE A 634 -26.25 46.83 10.24
N ASN A 635 -25.25 46.22 10.83
CA ASN A 635 -24.79 46.53 12.18
C ASN A 635 -23.47 47.33 12.14
N GLU A 636 -23.06 47.86 13.29
CA GLU A 636 -21.86 48.68 13.41
C GLU A 636 -20.59 47.92 12.98
N ASN A 637 -20.54 46.61 13.20
CA ASN A 637 -19.37 45.79 12.83
C ASN A 637 -19.22 45.67 11.30
N THR A 638 -20.32 45.77 10.53
CA THR A 638 -20.27 45.67 9.06
C THR A 638 -19.26 46.65 8.46
N VAL A 639 -19.16 47.87 9.01
CA VAL A 639 -18.29 48.98 8.57
C VAL A 639 -17.37 49.48 9.69
N LYS A 640 -17.07 48.62 10.68
CA LYS A 640 -16.20 49.00 11.78
C LYS A 640 -14.77 49.25 11.28
N ASN A 641 -14.15 50.32 11.77
CA ASN A 641 -12.86 50.84 11.35
C ASN A 641 -12.82 51.42 9.91
N VAL A 642 -13.97 51.60 9.26
CA VAL A 642 -14.12 52.52 8.12
C VAL A 642 -14.25 53.94 8.67
N ASP A 643 -13.47 54.88 8.15
CA ASP A 643 -13.57 56.28 8.56
C ASP A 643 -14.83 56.96 7.98
N LYS A 644 -15.91 56.89 8.70
CA LYS A 644 -17.22 57.47 8.30
C LYS A 644 -17.21 59.00 8.17
N GLN A 645 -16.13 59.67 8.65
CA GLN A 645 -16.02 61.13 8.52
C GLN A 645 -15.53 61.55 7.13
N THR A 646 -14.65 60.72 6.51
CA THR A 646 -14.01 61.02 5.23
C THR A 646 -14.54 60.15 4.09
N CYS A 647 -14.98 58.93 4.38
CA CYS A 647 -15.55 58.02 3.37
C CYS A 647 -16.85 58.57 2.80
N ILE A 648 -16.96 58.59 1.48
CA ILE A 648 -18.16 59.04 0.77
C ILE A 648 -19.09 57.86 0.53
N LEU A 649 -20.34 57.98 0.91
CA LEU A 649 -21.40 57.02 0.60
C LEU A 649 -22.20 57.54 -0.61
N TYR A 650 -21.99 56.95 -1.77
CA TYR A 650 -22.75 57.19 -2.97
C TYR A 650 -24.01 56.33 -2.98
N VAL A 651 -25.19 56.94 -3.14
CA VAL A 651 -26.51 56.24 -3.12
C VAL A 651 -27.41 56.79 -4.22
N PRO A 652 -28.47 56.08 -4.65
CA PRO A 652 -29.41 56.60 -5.63
C PRO A 652 -30.04 57.93 -5.16
N MET A 653 -30.03 58.95 -6.03
CA MET A 653 -30.44 60.33 -5.69
C MET A 653 -31.82 60.38 -5.08
N ASP A 654 -32.81 59.69 -5.63
CA ASP A 654 -34.16 59.68 -5.17
C ASP A 654 -34.38 59.01 -3.81
N TYR A 655 -33.41 58.28 -3.32
CA TYR A 655 -33.47 57.50 -2.08
C TYR A 655 -32.50 57.98 -1.00
N ILE A 656 -31.79 59.09 -1.20
CA ILE A 656 -30.78 59.65 -0.29
C ILE A 656 -31.31 59.84 1.14
N ASP A 657 -32.56 60.29 1.29
CA ASP A 657 -33.16 60.54 2.60
C ASP A 657 -33.42 59.23 3.39
N LEU A 658 -33.62 58.10 2.70
CA LEU A 658 -33.73 56.81 3.35
C LEU A 658 -32.38 56.40 3.98
N TYR A 659 -31.28 56.65 3.29
CA TYR A 659 -29.95 56.41 3.82
C TYR A 659 -29.57 57.34 4.96
N ARG A 660 -29.97 58.61 4.92
CA ARG A 660 -29.73 59.59 5.98
C ARG A 660 -30.48 59.28 7.29
N THR A 661 -31.51 58.45 7.23
CA THR A 661 -32.32 58.04 8.39
C THR A 661 -32.06 56.58 8.80
N LYS A 662 -31.39 55.78 8.00
CA LYS A 662 -31.14 54.36 8.26
C LYS A 662 -29.97 54.17 9.20
N ALA A 663 -30.16 53.43 10.27
CA ALA A 663 -29.13 53.14 11.27
C ALA A 663 -27.81 52.61 10.63
N VAL A 664 -26.69 53.06 11.12
CA VAL A 664 -25.30 52.85 10.66
C VAL A 664 -24.96 53.60 9.37
N TRP A 665 -25.86 53.58 8.36
CA TRP A 665 -25.66 54.37 7.14
C TRP A 665 -25.69 55.89 7.40
N CYS A 666 -26.57 56.37 8.30
CA CYS A 666 -26.67 57.78 8.68
C CYS A 666 -25.41 58.32 9.40
N ASP A 667 -24.50 57.46 9.86
CA ASP A 667 -23.27 57.89 10.50
C ASP A 667 -22.22 58.43 9.50
N PHE A 668 -22.37 58.11 8.20
CA PHE A 668 -21.52 58.65 7.16
C PHE A 668 -21.77 60.15 6.99
N LYS A 669 -20.76 60.99 7.12
CA LYS A 669 -20.88 62.43 7.01
C LYS A 669 -21.15 62.90 5.57
N ASN A 670 -20.63 62.17 4.60
CA ASN A 670 -20.68 62.50 3.18
C ASN A 670 -21.58 61.49 2.45
N ILE A 671 -22.91 61.72 2.43
CA ILE A 671 -23.86 60.93 1.64
C ILE A 671 -24.23 61.72 0.41
N ILE A 672 -23.86 61.23 -0.76
CA ILE A 672 -24.07 61.90 -2.07
C ILE A 672 -25.03 61.08 -2.92
N GLY A 673 -26.07 61.75 -3.43
CA GLY A 673 -26.98 61.15 -4.40
C GLY A 673 -26.37 61.11 -5.80
N VAL A 674 -26.45 59.97 -6.44
CA VAL A 674 -26.05 59.79 -7.85
C VAL A 674 -27.29 59.48 -8.70
N ALA A 675 -27.33 60.01 -9.92
CA ALA A 675 -28.41 59.69 -10.84
C ALA A 675 -28.36 58.22 -11.24
N THR A 676 -29.48 57.53 -11.06
CA THR A 676 -29.62 56.11 -11.44
C THR A 676 -30.26 55.92 -12.82
N ASP A 677 -30.59 57.05 -13.52
CA ASP A 677 -31.33 57.06 -14.77
C ASP A 677 -30.52 56.65 -16.04
N LEU A 678 -29.44 55.95 -15.85
CA LEU A 678 -28.87 55.19 -16.95
C LEU A 678 -29.61 53.84 -17.03
N GLN A 679 -30.94 53.85 -17.29
CA GLN A 679 -31.62 52.74 -17.92
C GLN A 679 -31.08 52.65 -19.36
N PHE A 680 -29.90 52.09 -19.53
CA PHE A 680 -29.49 51.61 -20.82
C PHE A 680 -30.34 50.36 -21.13
N GLU A 681 -31.39 50.56 -21.98
CA GLU A 681 -31.90 49.43 -22.74
C GLU A 681 -30.72 48.72 -23.41
N GLU A 682 -30.77 47.37 -23.53
CA GLU A 682 -29.75 46.49 -24.15
C GLU A 682 -29.28 46.98 -25.54
N LYS A 683 -28.46 48.00 -25.58
CA LYS A 683 -27.86 48.48 -26.83
C LYS A 683 -26.34 48.33 -26.77
N LEU A 684 -25.80 47.75 -27.80
CA LEU A 684 -24.36 47.61 -28.02
C LEU A 684 -23.69 48.99 -28.00
N VAL A 685 -22.89 49.26 -26.97
CA VAL A 685 -22.02 50.44 -26.91
C VAL A 685 -20.66 50.03 -27.43
N GLN A 686 -20.23 50.61 -28.52
CA GLN A 686 -18.89 50.42 -29.05
C GLN A 686 -17.95 51.45 -28.42
N LEU A 687 -17.00 51.00 -27.62
CA LEU A 687 -16.05 51.85 -26.93
C LEU A 687 -14.72 51.88 -27.71
N SER A 688 -14.25 53.08 -27.96
CA SER A 688 -12.93 53.28 -28.59
C SER A 688 -12.02 53.95 -27.59
N TYR A 689 -10.93 53.31 -27.26
CA TYR A 689 -9.90 53.88 -26.40
C TYR A 689 -8.83 54.54 -27.28
N LEU A 690 -8.67 55.83 -27.15
CA LEU A 690 -7.69 56.61 -27.92
C LEU A 690 -6.61 57.15 -26.97
N LYS A 691 -5.38 57.16 -27.45
CA LYS A 691 -4.31 57.97 -26.84
C LYS A 691 -4.55 59.44 -27.03
N GLN A 692 -3.82 60.28 -26.30
CA GLN A 692 -3.91 61.71 -26.40
C GLN A 692 -3.63 62.28 -27.82
N ASP A 693 -2.99 61.49 -28.66
CA ASP A 693 -2.71 61.80 -30.08
C ASP A 693 -3.85 61.37 -31.05
N GLU A 694 -5.06 61.02 -30.50
CA GLU A 694 -6.20 60.51 -31.27
C GLU A 694 -5.98 59.13 -31.91
N SER A 695 -4.88 58.45 -31.65
CA SER A 695 -4.70 57.08 -32.13
C SER A 695 -5.53 56.08 -31.36
N LEU A 696 -6.23 55.18 -32.05
CA LEU A 696 -7.05 54.15 -31.46
C LEU A 696 -6.22 53.20 -30.62
N LEU A 697 -6.48 53.08 -29.31
CA LEU A 697 -5.82 52.18 -28.43
C LEU A 697 -6.41 50.76 -28.55
N TYR A 698 -7.71 50.62 -28.44
CA TYR A 698 -8.50 49.44 -28.78
C TYR A 698 -10.00 49.78 -28.83
N MET A 699 -10.78 48.90 -29.48
CA MET A 699 -12.24 48.99 -29.48
C MET A 699 -12.83 47.80 -28.77
N GLU A 700 -13.74 48.02 -27.82
CA GLU A 700 -14.48 46.99 -27.12
C GLU A 700 -15.98 47.20 -27.38
N THR A 701 -16.70 46.13 -27.66
CA THR A 701 -18.16 46.12 -27.78
C THR A 701 -18.73 45.36 -26.60
N GLN A 702 -19.32 46.11 -25.63
CA GLN A 702 -19.99 45.52 -24.49
C GLN A 702 -21.41 46.02 -24.36
N THR A 703 -22.29 45.17 -23.91
CA THR A 703 -23.58 45.51 -23.35
C THR A 703 -23.39 45.88 -21.86
N TRP A 704 -23.69 47.10 -21.44
CA TRP A 704 -24.09 47.46 -20.07
C TRP A 704 -23.24 48.38 -19.21
N GLU A 705 -21.92 48.44 -19.27
CA GLU A 705 -21.17 49.35 -18.37
C GLU A 705 -20.19 50.23 -19.17
N ILE A 706 -20.04 51.45 -18.77
CA ILE A 706 -18.89 52.26 -19.21
C ILE A 706 -17.66 51.60 -18.56
N PRO A 707 -16.79 50.95 -19.32
CA PRO A 707 -15.66 50.24 -18.74
C PRO A 707 -14.70 51.23 -18.09
N HIS A 708 -13.93 50.73 -17.11
CA HIS A 708 -12.77 51.48 -16.63
C HIS A 708 -11.84 51.76 -17.80
N ALA A 709 -11.41 53.00 -17.93
CA ALA A 709 -10.46 53.37 -18.94
C ALA A 709 -9.18 52.56 -18.73
N PRO A 710 -8.58 51.95 -19.78
CA PRO A 710 -7.36 51.17 -19.64
C PRO A 710 -6.25 52.02 -19.02
N TYR A 711 -5.45 51.38 -18.17
CA TYR A 711 -4.22 51.97 -17.63
C TYR A 711 -3.23 52.22 -18.78
N ILE A 712 -2.75 53.46 -18.91
CA ILE A 712 -1.68 53.86 -19.84
C ILE A 712 -0.56 54.44 -18.99
N GLU A 713 0.63 53.85 -19.08
CA GLU A 713 1.81 54.32 -18.36
C GLU A 713 2.17 55.75 -18.74
N GLY A 714 2.26 56.63 -17.74
CA GLY A 714 2.56 58.06 -17.92
C GLY A 714 1.34 58.93 -18.29
N PHE A 715 0.12 58.37 -18.23
CA PHE A 715 -1.14 59.08 -18.47
C PHE A 715 -2.17 58.83 -17.41
N VAL A 716 -2.94 59.86 -17.03
CA VAL A 716 -4.08 59.78 -16.13
C VAL A 716 -5.37 59.95 -16.95
N PHE A 717 -6.31 59.01 -16.78
CA PHE A 717 -7.63 59.09 -17.37
C PHE A 717 -8.35 60.38 -16.90
N GLU A 718 -8.88 61.15 -17.83
CA GLU A 718 -9.58 62.38 -17.54
C GLU A 718 -11.10 62.21 -17.62
N LYS A 719 -11.59 61.73 -18.76
CA LYS A 719 -13.04 61.60 -19.03
C LYS A 719 -13.33 60.70 -20.21
N TRP A 720 -14.60 60.30 -20.32
CA TRP A 720 -15.16 59.76 -21.55
C TRP A 720 -15.78 60.87 -22.40
N GLU A 721 -15.51 60.91 -23.71
CA GLU A 721 -16.15 61.79 -24.67
C GLU A 721 -16.98 60.99 -25.67
N VAL A 722 -18.17 61.48 -26.03
CA VAL A 722 -18.99 60.90 -27.10
C VAL A 722 -18.47 61.35 -28.45
N LEU A 723 -17.94 60.40 -29.24
CA LEU A 723 -17.43 60.72 -30.60
C LEU A 723 -18.53 60.77 -31.65
N ALA A 724 -19.47 59.87 -31.63
CA ALA A 724 -20.57 59.79 -32.59
C ALA A 724 -21.57 58.72 -32.17
N GLY A 725 -22.79 58.78 -32.68
CA GLY A 725 -23.80 57.76 -32.56
C GLY A 725 -25.13 58.29 -32.06
N ASP A 726 -26.20 57.57 -32.38
CA ASP A 726 -27.50 57.74 -31.78
C ASP A 726 -27.92 56.46 -31.06
N LEU A 727 -29.06 56.51 -30.36
CA LEU A 727 -29.55 55.36 -29.58
C LEU A 727 -29.91 54.13 -30.43
N ASN A 728 -29.96 54.25 -31.76
CA ASN A 728 -30.29 53.12 -32.66
C ASN A 728 -29.04 52.44 -33.22
N ASP A 729 -27.96 53.22 -33.44
CA ASP A 729 -26.72 52.73 -34.06
C ASP A 729 -25.58 52.46 -33.07
N GLY A 730 -25.80 52.71 -31.77
CA GLY A 730 -24.83 52.61 -30.69
C GLY A 730 -24.02 53.90 -30.48
N ILE A 731 -23.65 54.14 -29.23
CA ILE A 731 -22.86 55.32 -28.80
C ILE A 731 -21.38 54.92 -28.84
N LYS A 732 -20.57 55.76 -29.54
CA LYS A 732 -19.11 55.61 -29.51
C LYS A 732 -18.55 56.55 -28.47
N LEU A 733 -17.87 56.01 -27.47
CA LEU A 733 -17.17 56.74 -26.42
C LEU A 733 -15.64 56.69 -26.64
N GLN A 734 -14.99 57.80 -26.37
CA GLN A 734 -13.56 57.94 -26.40
C GLN A 734 -13.06 58.23 -25.00
N ALA A 735 -12.04 57.46 -24.57
CA ALA A 735 -11.34 57.76 -23.33
C ALA A 735 -10.32 58.87 -23.58
N VAL A 736 -10.36 59.95 -22.83
CA VAL A 736 -9.42 61.06 -22.89
C VAL A 736 -8.47 60.95 -21.71
N TYR A 737 -7.18 61.07 -22.01
CA TYR A 737 -6.11 60.99 -21.02
C TYR A 737 -5.29 62.25 -20.98
N LYS A 738 -4.78 62.63 -19.81
CA LYS A 738 -3.74 63.66 -19.63
C LYS A 738 -2.39 63.05 -19.29
N SER A 739 -1.31 63.66 -19.79
CA SER A 739 0.02 63.29 -19.36
C SER A 739 0.23 63.54 -17.88
N ASP A 740 0.83 62.57 -17.16
CA ASP A 740 1.17 62.65 -15.73
C ASP A 740 2.35 63.60 -15.45
N GLN A 741 2.97 64.18 -16.47
CA GLN A 741 4.05 65.13 -16.33
C GLN A 741 3.56 66.56 -16.28
N ALA A 742 3.52 67.14 -15.09
CA ALA A 742 3.28 68.55 -14.82
C ALA A 742 4.47 69.40 -15.30
N THR A 743 4.67 69.55 -16.58
CA THR A 743 5.51 70.64 -17.17
C THR A 743 5.02 70.97 -18.55
N GLY A 744 4.43 72.10 -18.69
CA GLY A 744 4.12 73.00 -19.73
C GLY A 744 4.22 72.61 -21.19
N ALA A 745 3.11 72.91 -21.89
CA ALA A 745 2.83 72.93 -23.33
C ALA A 745 2.54 71.58 -24.01
N PRO A 746 1.44 71.50 -24.83
CA PRO A 746 1.11 70.29 -25.57
C PRO A 746 2.02 70.11 -26.73
N GLU A 747 2.88 69.13 -26.73
CA GLU A 747 3.54 68.66 -27.94
C GLU A 747 2.60 67.73 -28.70
N VAL A 748 2.14 68.19 -29.83
CA VAL A 748 1.38 67.44 -30.84
C VAL A 748 2.37 66.55 -31.60
N TYR A 749 2.39 65.26 -31.31
CA TYR A 749 3.08 64.29 -32.14
C TYR A 749 2.14 63.76 -33.22
N THR A 750 2.32 64.23 -34.44
CA THR A 750 1.80 63.63 -35.66
C THR A 750 2.77 62.63 -36.22
N ASN A 751 2.46 61.33 -36.22
CA ASN A 751 3.18 60.35 -37.00
C ASN A 751 2.19 59.54 -37.85
N PRO A 752 2.22 59.71 -39.18
CA PRO A 752 1.40 58.94 -40.08
C PRO A 752 2.19 57.71 -40.56
N ALA A 753 1.75 56.58 -40.25
CA ALA A 753 1.89 55.31 -40.94
C ALA A 753 2.20 54.15 -39.97
N ASN A 754 1.33 53.14 -40.01
CA ASN A 754 1.31 51.85 -39.32
C ASN A 754 0.60 51.78 -37.99
N SER A 755 -0.69 52.10 -37.96
CA SER A 755 -1.57 51.80 -36.82
C SER A 755 -2.14 50.38 -36.96
N ALA A 756 -1.62 49.43 -36.24
CA ALA A 756 -2.31 48.16 -36.00
C ALA A 756 -3.53 48.43 -35.08
N GLN A 757 -4.72 48.08 -35.54
CA GLN A 757 -5.97 48.25 -34.80
C GLN A 757 -6.33 46.90 -34.15
N LYS A 758 -6.75 46.88 -32.89
CA LYS A 758 -7.22 45.72 -32.19
C LYS A 758 -8.75 45.61 -32.33
N LEU A 759 -9.20 44.50 -32.88
CA LEU A 759 -10.66 44.22 -33.07
C LEU A 759 -11.07 43.06 -32.18
N ILE A 760 -12.16 43.22 -31.46
CA ILE A 760 -12.79 42.15 -30.68
C ILE A 760 -14.08 41.72 -31.41
N ARG A 761 -14.10 40.45 -31.84
CA ARG A 761 -15.27 39.82 -32.45
C ARG A 761 -15.65 38.57 -31.67
N ARG A 762 -16.89 38.53 -31.13
CA ARG A 762 -17.44 37.42 -30.33
C ARG A 762 -16.52 36.98 -29.16
N GLY A 763 -15.97 37.95 -28.41
CA GLY A 763 -15.11 37.68 -27.27
C GLY A 763 -13.66 37.30 -27.58
N ASN A 764 -13.25 37.25 -28.89
CA ASN A 764 -11.89 37.00 -29.28
C ASN A 764 -11.20 38.29 -29.77
N VAL A 765 -9.96 38.47 -29.40
CA VAL A 765 -9.14 39.62 -29.76
C VAL A 765 -8.43 39.37 -31.08
N TYR A 766 -8.55 40.28 -32.01
CA TYR A 766 -7.86 40.28 -33.32
C TYR A 766 -7.08 41.56 -33.50
N VAL A 767 -6.05 41.54 -34.29
CA VAL A 767 -5.29 42.71 -34.72
C VAL A 767 -5.63 42.97 -36.18
N LEU A 768 -6.17 44.15 -36.45
CA LEU A 768 -6.42 44.64 -37.83
C LEU A 768 -5.20 45.47 -38.26
N GLN A 769 -4.48 45.02 -39.27
CA GLN A 769 -3.33 45.71 -39.83
C GLN A 769 -3.44 45.69 -41.35
N ASP A 770 -3.33 46.85 -41.99
CA ASP A 770 -3.43 47.01 -43.44
C ASP A 770 -4.68 46.38 -44.06
N GLY A 771 -5.84 46.51 -43.37
CA GLY A 771 -7.13 45.98 -43.83
C GLY A 771 -7.27 44.46 -43.72
N LYS A 772 -6.34 43.76 -43.04
CA LYS A 772 -6.38 42.33 -42.79
C LYS A 772 -6.48 42.03 -41.30
N THR A 773 -7.24 40.98 -40.96
CA THR A 773 -7.48 40.54 -39.56
C THR A 773 -6.51 39.42 -39.19
N TYR A 774 -5.81 39.55 -38.07
CA TYR A 774 -4.89 38.57 -37.52
C TYR A 774 -5.34 38.14 -36.11
N SER A 775 -5.13 36.91 -35.75
CA SER A 775 -5.28 36.46 -34.34
C SER A 775 -4.16 37.09 -33.47
N VAL A 776 -4.33 37.06 -32.14
CA VAL A 776 -3.31 37.58 -31.19
C VAL A 776 -1.94 36.95 -31.40
N ASN A 777 -1.89 35.73 -31.96
CA ASN A 777 -0.65 34.98 -32.24
C ASN A 777 -0.06 35.30 -33.62
N GLY A 778 -0.56 36.31 -34.34
CA GLY A 778 -0.06 36.73 -35.65
C GLY A 778 -0.55 35.88 -36.84
N THR A 779 -1.50 34.95 -36.63
CA THR A 779 -2.08 34.16 -37.72
C THR A 779 -3.20 34.95 -38.38
N ARG A 780 -3.14 35.11 -39.73
CA ARG A 780 -4.19 35.78 -40.50
C ARG A 780 -5.50 34.99 -40.44
N VAL A 781 -6.60 35.64 -40.09
CA VAL A 781 -7.92 35.03 -39.91
C VAL A 781 -8.89 35.39 -41.03
N GLU A 782 -8.76 36.58 -41.66
CA GLU A 782 -9.44 37.06 -42.87
C GLU A 782 -8.55 37.98 -43.70
#